data_fd19b77e28c1b2d2b9a3ce3875a6f9cb
#
_entry.id   fd19b77e28c1b2d2b9a3ce3875a6f9cb
#
_cell.length_a   1.000
_cell.length_b   1.000
_cell.length_c   1.000
_cell.angle_alpha   90.00
_cell.angle_beta   90.00
_cell.angle_gamma   90.00
#
_symmetry.space_group_name_H-M   'P 1'
#
loop_
_entity.id
_entity.type
_entity.pdbx_description
1 polymer ?
#
loop_
_entity_poly.entity_id
_entity_poly.type
_entity_poly.pdbx_seq_one_letter_code
_entity_poly.pdbx_strand_id
1 'polypeptide(L)'
;MKITIQGQDYTAAFDAARPLTIERKLNEPSFCELCLSLPSGGGLAAPVRFQSLAVTGDDGTTYFTGYIALSPLSEYAGMGIDGPRYRLAIQAMSDEILLDQVLMPPSAGIAEDNAGTLLASLVAHNGSASLAVRTTSLSRPVGAFAPEPGANWSKSAGQAASIARSGYRALNGAVTLSSVQSTVHPLNETDGSLDPGNLAFTGSVKRALANDVTVCGENEPVAFVTEYFLGDGATTEFALAAEPYFPATSQSTIISELFNEPEIKETVWGDAGGSGYFTIGAGGLTMNGGNGIDGETLLGWLDPIELGGTLLLEAVGVTLAPGSTGIVAGFFSSLLTAANCIAGLQATAQQGSGTVMLQPIVQGTPAGTPFTLNAANQYTLRVRVHCPECHRMGAVYYSYGDSGLISAGGGGPIAPGKIQMEVQEFVNGVGATPVTVYDGGVTYLPGICFVVPVSSINLIGTMRAVNLTNLGSGWVVSAPPNAGAYTRRVGTTAEAAECYLGRTGKLTFYTGCIPVAGEQIAVSYRTVGRAVGRAVNTASQQALVQTGCPSVAAWIGSVTSPPARCSADCRSAAQVIEQAAASASAHWSGTYKGRRTSFASDVWPGDALLLNAPSTNLNAEVVVRAVKVAYCASCPDLVEYEIAFANDWADDLAIKTSATVPADAWLPAAIAPTVLANLEWLTVTALDGSTVTVNTGVTPPGGGGFEIRRRDFAFMPGEDPTLVLRGSQPNLTFSRVSASDRFYIRMYDGSTPPNYSEFSTALFINLPLSS
;
A
#
# COMPACT_ATOMS: atom_id res chain seq x y z
N MET A 1 28.63 -31.09 -23.88
CA MET A 1 27.34 -30.34 -23.67
C MET A 1 26.21 -31.10 -24.37
N LYS A 2 25.07 -31.28 -23.72
CA LYS A 2 23.93 -32.04 -24.22
C LYS A 2 22.80 -31.09 -24.57
N ILE A 3 22.17 -31.25 -25.75
CA ILE A 3 21.04 -30.45 -26.22
C ILE A 3 19.81 -31.39 -26.36
N THR A 4 18.76 -31.13 -25.64
CA THR A 4 17.51 -31.90 -25.70
C THR A 4 16.33 -31.01 -26.10
N ILE A 5 15.54 -31.47 -27.09
CA ILE A 5 14.30 -30.82 -27.52
C ILE A 5 13.15 -31.82 -27.39
N GLN A 6 12.09 -31.45 -26.64
CA GLN A 6 11.00 -32.37 -26.28
C GLN A 6 11.47 -33.71 -25.70
N GLY A 7 12.56 -33.68 -24.90
CA GLY A 7 13.16 -34.88 -24.32
C GLY A 7 14.01 -35.72 -25.28
N GLN A 8 14.06 -35.39 -26.59
CA GLN A 8 14.87 -36.05 -27.58
C GLN A 8 16.26 -35.40 -27.69
N ASP A 9 17.32 -36.21 -27.84
CA ASP A 9 18.71 -35.73 -27.93
C ASP A 9 19.04 -35.22 -29.34
N TYR A 10 19.40 -33.95 -29.46
CA TYR A 10 19.82 -33.29 -30.69
C TYR A 10 21.34 -32.94 -30.66
N THR A 11 22.09 -33.42 -29.68
CA THR A 11 23.53 -33.09 -29.53
C THR A 11 24.32 -33.38 -30.77
N ALA A 12 24.10 -34.52 -31.40
CA ALA A 12 24.79 -34.90 -32.66
C ALA A 12 24.41 -34.06 -33.87
N ALA A 13 23.26 -33.36 -33.81
CA ALA A 13 22.82 -32.48 -34.87
C ALA A 13 23.27 -31.02 -34.69
N PHE A 14 23.98 -30.71 -33.60
CA PHE A 14 24.51 -29.36 -33.37
C PHE A 14 25.52 -28.97 -34.44
N ASP A 15 25.33 -27.78 -35.06
CA ASP A 15 26.22 -27.27 -36.09
C ASP A 15 27.51 -26.71 -35.45
N ALA A 16 28.59 -27.49 -35.53
CA ALA A 16 29.87 -27.11 -34.96
C ALA A 16 30.48 -25.80 -35.52
N ALA A 17 29.99 -25.33 -36.65
CA ALA A 17 30.46 -24.07 -37.25
C ALA A 17 29.85 -22.82 -36.61
N ARG A 18 28.83 -22.97 -35.79
CA ARG A 18 28.16 -21.83 -35.11
C ARG A 18 28.12 -22.09 -33.60
N PRO A 19 28.57 -21.14 -32.78
CA PRO A 19 28.51 -21.32 -31.34
C PRO A 19 27.05 -21.34 -30.84
N LEU A 20 26.81 -22.14 -29.79
CA LEU A 20 25.64 -21.99 -28.99
C LEU A 20 25.87 -20.82 -28.02
N THR A 21 24.91 -19.94 -27.90
CA THR A 21 24.99 -18.81 -26.97
C THR A 21 23.73 -18.76 -26.08
N ILE A 22 23.95 -18.50 -24.79
CA ILE A 22 22.88 -18.25 -23.83
C ILE A 22 23.16 -16.88 -23.22
N GLU A 23 22.19 -15.96 -23.38
CA GLU A 23 22.25 -14.64 -22.77
C GLU A 23 21.29 -14.57 -21.59
N ARG A 24 21.84 -14.18 -20.44
CA ARG A 24 21.11 -14.00 -19.17
C ARG A 24 21.32 -12.57 -18.72
N LYS A 25 20.26 -11.88 -18.33
CA LYS A 25 20.31 -10.54 -17.73
C LYS A 25 19.55 -10.52 -16.43
N LEU A 26 19.96 -9.64 -15.53
CA LEU A 26 19.33 -9.49 -14.23
C LEU A 26 17.87 -9.08 -14.39
N ASN A 27 16.97 -9.88 -13.83
CA ASN A 27 15.52 -9.63 -13.83
C ASN A 27 14.88 -9.54 -15.22
N GLU A 28 15.47 -10.21 -16.20
CA GLU A 28 14.96 -10.38 -17.55
C GLU A 28 14.97 -11.86 -17.94
N PRO A 29 14.11 -12.29 -18.90
CA PRO A 29 14.16 -13.62 -19.46
C PRO A 29 15.51 -13.94 -20.08
N SER A 30 15.92 -15.20 -19.96
CA SER A 30 17.13 -15.70 -20.63
C SER A 30 16.82 -16.13 -22.06
N PHE A 31 17.77 -15.94 -22.96
CA PHE A 31 17.65 -16.33 -24.36
C PHE A 31 18.73 -17.33 -24.74
N CYS A 32 18.36 -18.34 -25.54
CA CYS A 32 19.29 -19.31 -26.07
C CYS A 32 19.23 -19.31 -27.60
N GLU A 33 20.37 -19.18 -28.25
CA GLU A 33 20.51 -19.30 -29.69
C GLU A 33 21.45 -20.46 -30.03
N LEU A 34 21.01 -21.31 -30.93
CA LEU A 34 21.83 -22.42 -31.45
C LEU A 34 21.43 -22.75 -32.90
N CYS A 35 22.29 -23.49 -33.57
CA CYS A 35 22.05 -23.96 -34.91
C CYS A 35 22.14 -25.48 -34.97
N LEU A 36 21.13 -26.11 -35.60
CA LEU A 36 21.14 -27.54 -35.88
C LEU A 36 21.37 -27.79 -37.37
N SER A 37 22.10 -28.86 -37.69
CA SER A 37 22.27 -29.33 -39.07
C SER A 37 21.60 -30.69 -39.20
N LEU A 38 20.44 -30.72 -39.88
CA LEU A 38 19.62 -31.94 -40.04
C LEU A 38 19.65 -32.41 -41.49
N PRO A 39 19.86 -33.73 -41.72
CA PRO A 39 19.69 -34.32 -43.05
C PRO A 39 18.18 -34.38 -43.41
N SER A 40 17.85 -34.17 -44.67
CA SER A 40 16.54 -34.39 -45.18
C SER A 40 16.16 -35.88 -45.12
N GLY A 41 15.13 -36.24 -44.37
CA GLY A 41 14.72 -37.62 -44.17
C GLY A 41 15.45 -38.36 -43.06
N GLY A 42 16.25 -37.67 -42.23
CA GLY A 42 16.89 -38.24 -41.05
C GLY A 42 15.90 -38.59 -39.93
N GLY A 43 16.36 -39.36 -38.94
CA GLY A 43 15.54 -39.84 -37.82
C GLY A 43 15.10 -38.74 -36.80
N LEU A 44 15.68 -37.52 -36.89
CA LEU A 44 15.32 -36.39 -36.05
C LEU A 44 14.35 -35.48 -36.79
N ALA A 45 13.21 -35.18 -36.17
CA ALA A 45 12.24 -34.22 -36.72
C ALA A 45 12.78 -32.78 -36.63
N ALA A 46 12.40 -31.90 -37.55
CA ALA A 46 12.69 -30.50 -37.46
C ALA A 46 11.94 -29.88 -36.26
N PRO A 47 12.64 -29.22 -35.34
CA PRO A 47 11.97 -28.58 -34.20
C PRO A 47 10.95 -27.51 -34.63
N VAL A 48 9.90 -27.35 -33.83
CA VAL A 48 8.84 -26.35 -34.07
C VAL A 48 8.70 -25.44 -32.85
N ARG A 49 8.02 -24.32 -33.07
CA ARG A 49 7.72 -23.34 -32.01
C ARG A 49 7.03 -23.99 -30.82
N PHE A 50 7.35 -23.52 -29.61
CA PHE A 50 6.86 -23.99 -28.29
C PHE A 50 7.29 -25.41 -27.89
N GLN A 51 8.18 -26.06 -28.61
CA GLN A 51 8.83 -27.24 -28.08
C GLN A 51 9.83 -26.87 -26.98
N SER A 52 9.90 -27.66 -25.92
CA SER A 52 10.85 -27.47 -24.82
C SER A 52 12.29 -27.68 -25.30
N LEU A 53 13.19 -26.83 -24.84
CA LEU A 53 14.63 -26.92 -25.07
C LEU A 53 15.37 -26.92 -23.74
N ALA A 54 16.29 -27.86 -23.57
CA ALA A 54 17.23 -27.85 -22.43
C ALA A 54 18.67 -28.00 -22.93
N VAL A 55 19.56 -27.23 -22.30
CA VAL A 55 21.01 -27.27 -22.53
C VAL A 55 21.70 -27.63 -21.22
N THR A 56 22.43 -28.76 -21.21
CA THR A 56 23.08 -29.29 -20.01
C THR A 56 24.54 -29.56 -20.30
N GLY A 57 25.43 -29.18 -19.38
CA GLY A 57 26.85 -29.51 -19.46
C GLY A 57 27.14 -30.97 -19.15
N ASP A 58 28.33 -31.42 -19.49
CA ASP A 58 28.79 -32.76 -19.21
C ASP A 58 29.03 -33.00 -17.71
N ASP A 59 29.20 -31.90 -16.96
CA ASP A 59 29.25 -31.86 -15.49
C ASP A 59 27.85 -31.94 -14.81
N GLY A 60 26.79 -32.06 -15.60
CA GLY A 60 25.39 -32.07 -15.11
C GLY A 60 24.81 -30.69 -14.84
N THR A 61 25.55 -29.60 -15.06
CA THR A 61 25.07 -28.24 -14.92
C THR A 61 24.01 -27.94 -15.98
N THR A 62 22.82 -27.54 -15.59
CA THR A 62 21.78 -27.05 -16.51
C THR A 62 22.00 -25.58 -16.77
N TYR A 63 22.43 -25.24 -17.99
CA TYR A 63 22.66 -23.86 -18.39
C TYR A 63 21.39 -23.14 -18.85
N PHE A 64 20.44 -23.87 -19.43
CA PHE A 64 19.22 -23.30 -19.98
C PHE A 64 18.09 -24.33 -19.99
N THR A 65 16.91 -23.90 -19.60
CA THR A 65 15.63 -24.54 -19.93
C THR A 65 14.67 -23.49 -20.42
N GLY A 66 13.83 -23.87 -21.39
CA GLY A 66 12.87 -22.95 -21.97
C GLY A 66 12.16 -23.55 -23.17
N TYR A 67 11.64 -22.70 -24.00
CA TYR A 67 10.84 -23.08 -25.15
C TYR A 67 11.28 -22.33 -26.40
N ILE A 68 11.18 -22.97 -27.56
CA ILE A 68 11.47 -22.37 -28.86
C ILE A 68 10.46 -21.22 -29.09
N ALA A 69 10.97 -19.99 -29.14
CA ALA A 69 10.14 -18.78 -29.18
C ALA A 69 9.62 -18.47 -30.58
N LEU A 70 10.47 -18.70 -31.58
CA LEU A 70 10.15 -18.44 -32.99
C LEU A 70 10.21 -19.74 -33.81
N SER A 71 9.41 -19.81 -34.87
CA SER A 71 9.54 -20.92 -35.83
C SER A 71 10.93 -20.92 -36.42
N PRO A 72 11.68 -22.04 -36.33
CA PRO A 72 13.06 -22.09 -36.82
C PRO A 72 13.16 -21.74 -38.29
N LEU A 73 14.14 -20.89 -38.61
CA LEU A 73 14.47 -20.57 -39.98
C LEU A 73 15.32 -21.70 -40.59
N SER A 74 14.94 -22.20 -41.74
CA SER A 74 15.63 -23.28 -42.44
C SER A 74 16.44 -22.73 -43.63
N GLU A 75 17.72 -23.04 -43.64
CA GLU A 75 18.67 -22.70 -44.72
C GLU A 75 19.25 -23.98 -45.31
N TYR A 76 19.25 -24.08 -46.63
CA TYR A 76 19.93 -25.21 -47.29
C TYR A 76 21.47 -25.12 -47.10
N ALA A 77 22.02 -26.12 -46.45
CA ALA A 77 23.45 -26.18 -46.10
C ALA A 77 24.33 -26.97 -47.09
N GLY A 78 23.71 -27.54 -48.11
CA GLY A 78 24.45 -28.34 -49.10
C GLY A 78 24.12 -29.83 -49.02
N MET A 79 24.87 -30.64 -49.75
CA MET A 79 24.72 -32.10 -49.84
C MET A 79 25.71 -32.76 -48.85
N GLY A 80 25.16 -33.52 -47.89
CA GLY A 80 25.95 -34.37 -46.98
C GLY A 80 26.00 -35.83 -47.48
N ILE A 81 26.68 -36.71 -46.74
CA ILE A 81 26.75 -38.14 -47.01
C ILE A 81 25.32 -38.77 -46.98
N ASP A 82 24.45 -38.23 -46.09
CA ASP A 82 23.10 -38.71 -45.84
C ASP A 82 22.05 -37.95 -46.63
N GLY A 83 22.46 -37.21 -47.68
CA GLY A 83 21.57 -36.43 -48.53
C GLY A 83 21.58 -34.91 -48.27
N PRO A 84 20.60 -34.16 -48.74
CA PRO A 84 20.52 -32.73 -48.53
C PRO A 84 20.46 -32.39 -47.05
N ARG A 85 21.23 -31.39 -46.59
CA ARG A 85 21.26 -30.90 -45.21
C ARG A 85 20.70 -29.51 -45.13
N TYR A 86 19.95 -29.26 -44.06
CA TYR A 86 19.39 -27.98 -43.69
C TYR A 86 19.89 -27.51 -42.38
N ARG A 87 20.31 -26.25 -42.34
CA ARG A 87 20.59 -25.53 -41.08
C ARG A 87 19.31 -24.95 -40.54
N LEU A 88 19.08 -25.16 -39.27
CA LEU A 88 17.93 -24.63 -38.54
C LEU A 88 18.43 -23.72 -37.43
N ALA A 89 18.22 -22.41 -37.60
CA ALA A 89 18.49 -21.44 -36.53
C ALA A 89 17.37 -21.51 -35.51
N ILE A 90 17.72 -21.83 -34.28
CA ILE A 90 16.79 -21.98 -33.16
C ILE A 90 17.01 -20.82 -32.20
N GLN A 91 15.93 -20.14 -31.85
CA GLN A 91 15.87 -19.13 -30.82
C GLN A 91 14.86 -19.55 -29.77
N ALA A 92 15.31 -19.68 -28.53
CA ALA A 92 14.48 -20.07 -27.39
C ALA A 92 14.56 -19.04 -26.29
N MET A 93 13.48 -18.93 -25.54
CA MET A 93 13.36 -18.09 -24.35
C MET A 93 13.10 -19.00 -23.15
N SER A 94 13.62 -18.62 -21.99
CA SER A 94 13.50 -19.37 -20.74
C SER A 94 12.05 -19.66 -20.35
N ASP A 95 11.88 -20.50 -19.32
CA ASP A 95 10.57 -21.10 -18.95
C ASP A 95 9.48 -20.06 -18.71
N GLU A 96 9.80 -18.82 -18.34
CA GLU A 96 8.86 -17.72 -18.16
C GLU A 96 8.09 -17.31 -19.43
N ILE A 97 8.52 -17.74 -20.63
CA ILE A 97 7.74 -17.53 -21.86
C ILE A 97 6.31 -18.07 -21.72
N LEU A 98 6.10 -19.10 -20.90
CA LEU A 98 4.77 -19.66 -20.65
C LEU A 98 3.91 -18.68 -19.83
N LEU A 99 4.52 -17.94 -18.91
CA LEU A 99 3.85 -16.92 -18.11
C LEU A 99 3.58 -15.64 -18.92
N ASP A 100 4.46 -15.33 -19.87
CA ASP A 100 4.35 -14.14 -20.72
C ASP A 100 3.27 -14.27 -21.81
N GLN A 101 2.64 -15.46 -21.98
CA GLN A 101 1.51 -15.63 -22.91
C GLN A 101 0.26 -14.88 -22.45
N VAL A 102 0.15 -14.55 -21.16
CA VAL A 102 -1.00 -13.86 -20.56
C VAL A 102 -0.56 -12.50 -20.06
N LEU A 103 -1.27 -11.47 -20.48
CA LEU A 103 -1.04 -10.12 -19.95
C LEU A 103 -1.59 -9.99 -18.53
N MET A 104 -0.89 -9.24 -17.70
CA MET A 104 -1.34 -8.95 -16.35
C MET A 104 -2.62 -8.11 -16.38
N PRO A 105 -3.66 -8.48 -15.64
CA PRO A 105 -4.93 -7.74 -15.64
C PRO A 105 -4.79 -6.39 -14.95
N PRO A 106 -5.57 -5.39 -15.39
CA PRO A 106 -5.43 -4.01 -14.93
C PRO A 106 -5.86 -3.75 -13.47
N SER A 107 -6.49 -4.72 -12.82
CA SER A 107 -7.13 -4.52 -11.51
C SER A 107 -6.44 -5.19 -10.33
N ALA A 108 -5.40 -5.94 -10.55
CA ALA A 108 -4.78 -6.72 -9.48
C ALA A 108 -3.67 -5.93 -8.76
N GLY A 109 -4.06 -5.10 -7.83
CA GLY A 109 -3.15 -4.76 -6.74
C GLY A 109 -2.87 -6.05 -5.96
N ILE A 110 -1.64 -6.53 -5.99
CA ILE A 110 -1.22 -7.65 -5.15
C ILE A 110 -0.62 -7.04 -3.90
N ALA A 111 -1.35 -7.14 -2.82
CA ALA A 111 -0.96 -6.56 -1.56
C ALA A 111 -0.16 -7.60 -0.75
N GLU A 112 1.04 -7.91 -1.20
CA GLU A 112 1.94 -8.83 -0.53
C GLU A 112 3.09 -8.05 0.11
N ASP A 113 3.36 -8.33 1.37
CA ASP A 113 4.38 -7.62 2.13
C ASP A 113 5.82 -8.05 1.81
N ASN A 114 6.01 -9.22 1.20
CA ASN A 114 7.34 -9.72 0.90
C ASN A 114 7.49 -10.20 -0.56
N ALA A 115 8.71 -10.07 -1.07
CA ALA A 115 9.02 -10.35 -2.46
C ALA A 115 8.81 -11.83 -2.88
N GLY A 116 9.05 -12.77 -1.99
CA GLY A 116 8.86 -14.18 -2.27
C GLY A 116 7.40 -14.54 -2.45
N THR A 117 6.53 -14.08 -1.55
CA THR A 117 5.08 -14.28 -1.62
C THR A 117 4.49 -13.54 -2.82
N LEU A 118 4.95 -12.32 -3.08
CA LEU A 118 4.55 -11.55 -4.26
C LEU A 118 4.87 -12.29 -5.56
N LEU A 119 6.08 -12.84 -5.70
CA LEU A 119 6.45 -13.60 -6.89
C LEU A 119 5.58 -14.85 -7.06
N ALA A 120 5.28 -15.56 -5.97
CA ALA A 120 4.37 -16.70 -5.98
C ALA A 120 2.96 -16.30 -6.43
N SER A 121 2.45 -15.17 -5.93
CA SER A 121 1.16 -14.63 -6.33
C SER A 121 1.12 -14.22 -7.81
N LEU A 122 2.20 -13.62 -8.32
CA LEU A 122 2.32 -13.29 -9.75
C LEU A 122 2.29 -14.54 -10.65
N VAL A 123 2.95 -15.63 -10.22
CA VAL A 123 2.91 -16.92 -10.96
C VAL A 123 1.51 -17.52 -10.92
N ALA A 124 0.88 -17.55 -9.73
CA ALA A 124 -0.46 -18.09 -9.55
C ALA A 124 -1.51 -17.32 -10.36
N HIS A 125 -1.36 -16.00 -10.45
CA HIS A 125 -2.29 -15.14 -11.18
C HIS A 125 -2.32 -15.41 -12.68
N ASN A 126 -1.19 -15.76 -13.28
CA ASN A 126 -1.13 -16.10 -14.71
C ASN A 126 -1.63 -17.52 -15.04
N GLY A 127 -2.12 -18.25 -14.04
CA GLY A 127 -2.81 -19.53 -14.23
C GLY A 127 -1.96 -20.66 -14.83
N SER A 128 -0.64 -20.45 -14.96
CA SER A 128 0.26 -21.49 -15.44
C SER A 128 0.61 -22.45 -14.31
N ALA A 129 -0.13 -23.55 -14.23
CA ALA A 129 0.15 -24.64 -13.31
C ALA A 129 1.48 -25.38 -13.58
N SER A 130 2.21 -25.00 -14.63
CA SER A 130 3.41 -25.71 -15.09
C SER A 130 4.71 -25.21 -14.49
N LEU A 131 4.73 -24.04 -13.86
CA LEU A 131 5.92 -23.48 -13.22
C LEU A 131 5.78 -23.49 -11.70
N ALA A 132 6.72 -24.16 -11.03
CA ALA A 132 6.80 -24.16 -9.58
C ALA A 132 7.53 -22.90 -9.07
N VAL A 133 7.13 -22.38 -7.92
CA VAL A 133 7.87 -21.36 -7.19
C VAL A 133 8.61 -22.02 -6.04
N ARG A 134 9.96 -22.02 -6.09
CA ARG A 134 10.78 -22.78 -5.14
C ARG A 134 11.30 -21.97 -3.97
N THR A 135 11.24 -20.65 -4.05
CA THR A 135 11.78 -19.77 -2.99
C THR A 135 10.75 -18.72 -2.63
N THR A 136 9.95 -18.99 -1.62
CA THR A 136 8.93 -18.05 -1.10
C THR A 136 9.37 -17.35 0.18
N SER A 137 10.55 -17.68 0.70
CA SER A 137 11.02 -17.22 2.03
C SER A 137 11.76 -15.89 2.03
N LEU A 138 11.86 -15.19 0.90
CA LEU A 138 12.53 -13.90 0.85
C LEU A 138 11.60 -12.83 1.46
N SER A 139 11.87 -12.49 2.71
CA SER A 139 11.04 -11.60 3.54
C SER A 139 11.33 -10.10 3.34
N ARG A 140 11.91 -9.70 2.19
CA ARG A 140 12.11 -8.27 1.91
C ARG A 140 10.79 -7.61 1.57
N PRO A 141 10.45 -6.49 2.24
CA PRO A 141 9.22 -5.78 1.96
C PRO A 141 9.25 -5.17 0.54
N VAL A 142 8.15 -5.29 -0.16
CA VAL A 142 7.95 -4.72 -1.50
C VAL A 142 6.92 -3.61 -1.47
N GLY A 143 6.15 -3.52 -0.40
CA GLY A 143 5.01 -2.62 -0.31
C GLY A 143 3.82 -3.07 -1.18
N ALA A 144 2.84 -2.21 -1.35
CA ALA A 144 1.71 -2.50 -2.22
C ALA A 144 2.16 -2.47 -3.69
N PHE A 145 2.31 -3.65 -4.28
CA PHE A 145 2.71 -3.81 -5.67
C PHE A 145 1.49 -3.95 -6.58
N ALA A 146 1.47 -3.22 -7.68
CA ALA A 146 0.52 -3.46 -8.74
C ALA A 146 1.25 -3.58 -10.07
N PRO A 147 1.00 -4.67 -10.79
CA PRO A 147 1.48 -4.81 -12.15
C PRO A 147 1.03 -3.65 -13.03
N GLU A 148 1.88 -3.20 -13.91
CA GLU A 148 1.50 -2.22 -14.91
C GLU A 148 0.44 -2.84 -15.84
N PRO A 149 -0.71 -2.16 -16.08
CA PRO A 149 -1.76 -2.70 -16.93
C PRO A 149 -1.26 -3.08 -18.32
N GLY A 150 -1.54 -4.31 -18.74
CA GLY A 150 -1.08 -4.83 -20.03
C GLY A 150 0.40 -5.20 -20.08
N ALA A 151 1.13 -5.15 -18.98
CA ALA A 151 2.49 -5.68 -18.92
C ALA A 151 2.47 -7.21 -18.98
N ASN A 152 3.53 -7.80 -19.51
CA ASN A 152 3.75 -9.23 -19.38
C ASN A 152 4.25 -9.60 -17.98
N TRP A 153 4.24 -10.88 -17.66
CA TRP A 153 4.66 -11.39 -16.37
C TRP A 153 6.12 -11.04 -16.05
N SER A 154 7.03 -11.26 -17.00
CA SER A 154 8.49 -11.02 -16.82
C SER A 154 8.79 -9.59 -16.41
N LYS A 155 8.10 -8.60 -17.01
CA LYS A 155 8.25 -7.19 -16.64
C LYS A 155 7.82 -6.94 -15.20
N SER A 156 6.68 -7.49 -14.80
CA SER A 156 6.16 -7.35 -13.43
C SER A 156 7.04 -8.05 -12.39
N ALA A 157 7.51 -9.26 -12.71
CA ALA A 157 8.43 -10.01 -11.86
C ALA A 157 9.78 -9.29 -11.71
N GLY A 158 10.30 -8.73 -12.81
CA GLY A 158 11.53 -7.95 -12.80
C GLY A 158 11.43 -6.68 -11.95
N GLN A 159 10.32 -5.98 -12.03
CA GLN A 159 10.04 -4.81 -11.19
C GLN A 159 9.98 -5.19 -9.70
N ALA A 160 9.22 -6.24 -9.36
CA ALA A 160 9.10 -6.73 -7.98
C ALA A 160 10.46 -7.18 -7.42
N ALA A 161 11.23 -7.93 -8.19
CA ALA A 161 12.55 -8.39 -7.80
C ALA A 161 13.53 -7.22 -7.60
N SER A 162 13.49 -6.21 -8.48
CA SER A 162 14.34 -5.02 -8.39
C SER A 162 14.04 -4.20 -7.14
N ILE A 163 12.76 -3.96 -6.81
CA ILE A 163 12.34 -3.28 -5.57
C ILE A 163 12.88 -4.01 -4.34
N ALA A 164 12.80 -5.34 -4.35
CA ALA A 164 13.30 -6.19 -3.27
C ALA A 164 14.82 -6.35 -3.27
N ARG A 165 15.55 -5.72 -4.19
CA ARG A 165 16.99 -5.91 -4.40
C ARG A 165 17.35 -7.40 -4.51
N SER A 166 16.63 -8.08 -5.41
CA SER A 166 16.69 -9.51 -5.63
C SER A 166 16.78 -9.82 -7.12
N GLY A 167 17.26 -11.02 -7.43
CA GLY A 167 17.24 -11.56 -8.79
C GLY A 167 16.27 -12.72 -8.90
N TYR A 168 15.37 -12.70 -9.87
CA TYR A 168 14.60 -13.90 -10.23
C TYR A 168 15.29 -14.64 -11.38
N ARG A 169 15.07 -15.94 -11.44
CA ARG A 169 15.43 -16.80 -12.57
C ARG A 169 14.41 -17.90 -12.77
N ALA A 170 14.19 -18.28 -14.03
CA ALA A 170 13.40 -19.45 -14.37
C ALA A 170 14.30 -20.52 -14.95
N LEU A 171 14.33 -21.70 -14.32
CA LEU A 171 15.15 -22.84 -14.72
C LEU A 171 14.51 -24.14 -14.23
N ASN A 172 14.58 -25.18 -15.07
CA ASN A 172 14.04 -26.52 -14.75
C ASN A 172 12.55 -26.49 -14.34
N GLY A 173 11.75 -25.72 -15.03
CA GLY A 173 10.32 -25.57 -14.77
C GLY A 173 9.99 -24.91 -13.43
N ALA A 174 10.91 -24.14 -12.89
CA ALA A 174 10.71 -23.43 -11.63
C ALA A 174 11.22 -22.00 -11.68
N VAL A 175 10.47 -21.11 -11.03
CA VAL A 175 10.88 -19.73 -10.76
C VAL A 175 11.50 -19.68 -9.37
N THR A 176 12.68 -19.09 -9.26
CA THR A 176 13.36 -18.89 -7.98
C THR A 176 13.68 -17.40 -7.80
N LEU A 177 13.71 -16.94 -6.55
CA LEU A 177 14.07 -15.59 -6.16
C LEU A 177 15.19 -15.66 -5.13
N SER A 178 16.27 -14.92 -5.34
CA SER A 178 17.38 -14.80 -4.41
C SER A 178 17.82 -13.35 -4.23
N SER A 179 18.30 -13.01 -3.05
CA SER A 179 18.92 -11.68 -2.86
C SER A 179 20.10 -11.50 -3.80
N VAL A 180 20.26 -10.28 -4.34
CA VAL A 180 21.46 -9.91 -5.05
C VAL A 180 22.67 -10.10 -4.13
N GLN A 181 23.78 -10.63 -4.66
CA GLN A 181 25.01 -10.97 -3.93
C GLN A 181 24.90 -12.15 -2.94
N SER A 182 23.84 -12.96 -3.04
CA SER A 182 23.70 -14.15 -2.18
C SER A 182 24.70 -15.27 -2.52
N THR A 183 25.16 -15.33 -3.76
CA THR A 183 26.22 -16.24 -4.22
C THR A 183 27.43 -15.42 -4.61
N VAL A 184 28.60 -15.74 -4.05
CA VAL A 184 29.83 -15.00 -4.29
C VAL A 184 30.84 -15.91 -5.03
N HIS A 185 31.37 -15.40 -6.13
CA HIS A 185 32.43 -16.06 -6.92
C HIS A 185 33.73 -15.33 -6.68
N PRO A 186 34.67 -15.87 -5.87
CA PRO A 186 35.96 -15.27 -5.67
C PRO A 186 36.84 -15.49 -6.92
N LEU A 187 37.43 -14.41 -7.39
CA LEU A 187 38.38 -14.40 -8.49
C LEU A 187 39.65 -13.67 -8.03
N ASN A 188 40.77 -14.36 -8.04
CA ASN A 188 41.99 -13.86 -7.46
C ASN A 188 43.16 -14.01 -8.47
N GLU A 189 43.87 -12.91 -8.69
CA GLU A 189 45.05 -12.88 -9.56
C GLU A 189 46.16 -13.81 -9.04
N THR A 190 46.32 -13.94 -7.73
CA THR A 190 47.43 -14.70 -7.13
C THR A 190 47.26 -16.21 -7.20
N ASP A 191 46.04 -16.73 -7.32
CA ASP A 191 45.77 -18.17 -7.47
C ASP A 191 45.45 -18.58 -8.92
N GLY A 192 45.43 -17.58 -9.83
CA GLY A 192 45.18 -17.80 -11.25
C GLY A 192 43.70 -17.99 -11.61
N SER A 193 42.76 -17.81 -10.68
CA SER A 193 41.32 -17.84 -10.97
C SER A 193 40.86 -16.59 -11.73
N LEU A 194 41.51 -15.46 -11.53
CA LEU A 194 41.34 -14.22 -12.28
C LEU A 194 42.47 -14.05 -13.31
N ASP A 195 42.10 -13.88 -14.57
CA ASP A 195 42.99 -13.45 -15.62
C ASP A 195 42.82 -11.93 -15.86
N PRO A 196 43.79 -11.10 -15.40
CA PRO A 196 43.68 -9.64 -15.59
C PRO A 196 43.67 -9.21 -17.05
N GLY A 197 44.19 -10.00 -17.97
CA GLY A 197 44.14 -9.75 -19.41
C GLY A 197 42.74 -9.82 -20.01
N ASN A 198 41.83 -10.50 -19.32
CA ASN A 198 40.45 -10.66 -19.72
C ASN A 198 39.47 -9.75 -18.94
N LEU A 199 39.99 -8.87 -18.10
CA LEU A 199 39.23 -7.96 -17.28
C LEU A 199 39.28 -6.55 -17.86
N ALA A 200 38.12 -6.02 -18.22
CA ALA A 200 37.95 -4.62 -18.61
C ALA A 200 37.02 -3.94 -17.62
N PHE A 201 37.49 -2.88 -16.96
CA PHE A 201 36.65 -2.17 -15.99
C PHE A 201 36.95 -0.67 -15.97
N THR A 202 35.96 0.11 -15.51
CA THR A 202 36.07 1.53 -15.25
C THR A 202 35.59 1.84 -13.85
N GLY A 203 36.33 2.66 -13.13
CA GLY A 203 35.87 3.25 -11.88
C GLY A 203 35.14 4.58 -12.14
N SER A 204 34.00 4.77 -11.53
CA SER A 204 33.26 6.00 -11.60
C SER A 204 32.88 6.47 -10.19
N VAL A 205 33.10 7.74 -9.91
CA VAL A 205 32.68 8.38 -8.63
C VAL A 205 31.35 9.13 -8.78
N LYS A 206 30.76 9.14 -9.98
CA LYS A 206 29.62 10.03 -10.28
C LYS A 206 28.32 9.72 -9.55
N ARG A 207 28.16 8.50 -9.04
CA ARG A 207 26.96 8.09 -8.27
C ARG A 207 27.33 7.29 -7.02
N ALA A 208 28.56 7.48 -6.55
CA ALA A 208 29.12 6.66 -5.49
C ALA A 208 28.44 6.81 -4.14
N LEU A 209 27.76 7.94 -3.92
CA LEU A 209 27.20 8.25 -2.62
C LEU A 209 25.80 8.86 -2.75
N ALA A 210 24.85 8.27 -2.05
CA ALA A 210 23.53 8.84 -1.82
C ALA A 210 23.18 8.65 -0.35
N ASN A 211 23.33 9.70 0.44
CA ASN A 211 23.06 9.71 1.88
C ASN A 211 21.87 10.59 2.26
N ASP A 212 21.19 11.14 1.26
CA ASP A 212 19.92 11.86 1.39
C ASP A 212 19.10 11.57 0.14
N VAL A 213 18.21 10.60 0.22
CA VAL A 213 17.49 10.04 -0.91
C VAL A 213 16.02 10.39 -0.80
N THR A 214 15.49 11.02 -1.85
CA THR A 214 14.06 11.27 -1.99
C THR A 214 13.48 10.45 -3.13
N VAL A 215 12.44 9.68 -2.85
CA VAL A 215 11.68 8.92 -3.83
C VAL A 215 10.33 9.57 -4.03
N CYS A 216 9.96 9.85 -5.28
CA CYS A 216 8.66 10.38 -5.66
C CYS A 216 7.90 9.30 -6.43
N GLY A 217 6.68 9.03 -5.99
CA GLY A 217 5.77 8.07 -6.60
C GLY A 217 4.66 8.73 -7.42
N GLU A 218 3.55 8.02 -7.54
CA GLU A 218 2.32 8.50 -8.15
C GLU A 218 1.57 9.47 -7.25
N ASN A 219 0.51 10.08 -7.77
CA ASN A 219 -0.41 10.87 -6.96
C ASN A 219 -1.18 9.96 -6.00
N GLU A 220 -1.18 10.32 -4.73
CA GLU A 220 -1.93 9.63 -3.69
C GLU A 220 -2.89 10.58 -2.98
N PRO A 221 -3.96 10.05 -2.36
CA PRO A 221 -4.71 10.85 -1.42
C PRO A 221 -3.82 11.14 -0.21
N VAL A 222 -3.42 12.40 -0.07
CA VAL A 222 -2.78 12.87 1.16
C VAL A 222 -3.84 13.14 2.23
N ALA A 223 -3.41 13.54 3.40
CA ALA A 223 -4.27 13.71 4.56
C ALA A 223 -5.51 14.59 4.29
N PHE A 224 -6.52 14.51 5.15
CA PHE A 224 -7.72 15.30 5.05
C PHE A 224 -7.48 16.79 5.28
N VAL A 225 -8.11 17.59 4.44
CA VAL A 225 -8.26 19.03 4.60
C VAL A 225 -9.69 19.31 5.02
N THR A 226 -9.91 20.19 5.99
CA THR A 226 -11.24 20.68 6.35
C THR A 226 -11.31 22.16 6.08
N GLU A 227 -12.29 22.56 5.27
CA GLU A 227 -12.57 23.97 4.94
C GLU A 227 -13.95 24.36 5.47
N TYR A 228 -14.05 25.60 5.92
CA TYR A 228 -15.29 26.15 6.45
C TYR A 228 -15.78 27.31 5.56
N PHE A 229 -17.07 27.28 5.24
CA PHE A 229 -17.76 28.28 4.46
C PHE A 229 -19.02 28.75 5.19
N LEU A 230 -19.54 29.90 4.77
CA LEU A 230 -20.81 30.44 5.25
C LEU A 230 -21.77 30.54 4.08
N GLY A 231 -22.95 29.94 4.21
CA GLY A 231 -24.05 30.06 3.26
C GLY A 231 -24.66 31.45 3.27
N ASP A 232 -25.08 31.95 2.11
CA ASP A 232 -25.77 33.24 1.93
C ASP A 232 -27.20 33.10 1.39
N GLY A 233 -27.62 31.87 1.17
CA GLY A 233 -28.95 31.55 0.60
C GLY A 233 -29.02 31.59 -0.93
N ALA A 234 -27.91 31.93 -1.62
CA ALA A 234 -27.88 32.12 -3.06
C ALA A 234 -26.71 31.42 -3.73
N THR A 235 -25.54 31.38 -3.10
CA THR A 235 -24.30 30.78 -3.65
C THR A 235 -24.44 29.29 -3.77
N THR A 236 -24.29 28.77 -4.99
CA THR A 236 -24.36 27.35 -5.31
C THR A 236 -22.99 26.69 -5.41
N GLU A 237 -21.92 27.46 -5.61
CA GLU A 237 -20.54 26.95 -5.79
C GLU A 237 -19.58 27.62 -4.82
N PHE A 238 -18.82 26.83 -4.09
CA PHE A 238 -17.75 27.27 -3.20
C PHE A 238 -16.41 26.77 -3.73
N ALA A 239 -15.46 27.66 -3.91
CA ALA A 239 -14.10 27.31 -4.36
C ALA A 239 -13.33 26.70 -3.20
N LEU A 240 -12.76 25.51 -3.40
CA LEU A 240 -11.92 24.82 -2.45
C LEU A 240 -10.46 25.31 -2.59
N ALA A 241 -9.73 25.34 -1.49
CA ALA A 241 -8.33 25.76 -1.47
C ALA A 241 -7.39 24.74 -2.12
N ALA A 242 -7.80 23.48 -2.21
CA ALA A 242 -7.03 22.41 -2.84
C ALA A 242 -7.91 21.52 -3.72
N GLU A 243 -7.29 20.77 -4.61
CA GLU A 243 -7.97 19.83 -5.50
C GLU A 243 -8.35 18.56 -4.74
N PRO A 244 -9.61 18.13 -4.77
CA PRO A 244 -10.04 16.86 -4.17
C PRO A 244 -9.48 15.64 -4.91
N TYR A 245 -9.11 14.61 -4.17
CA TYR A 245 -8.67 13.34 -4.74
C TYR A 245 -9.85 12.49 -5.24
N PHE A 246 -9.72 11.97 -6.47
CA PHE A 246 -10.70 11.08 -7.09
C PHE A 246 -10.07 9.71 -7.38
N PRO A 247 -10.88 8.62 -7.33
CA PRO A 247 -12.36 8.52 -7.41
C PRO A 247 -13.09 8.48 -6.07
N ALA A 248 -12.41 8.61 -4.97
CA ALA A 248 -12.93 8.26 -3.66
C ALA A 248 -13.80 9.35 -2.98
N THR A 249 -14.32 10.33 -3.71
CA THR A 249 -15.22 11.37 -3.18
C THR A 249 -16.70 11.02 -3.27
N SER A 250 -17.09 9.95 -3.96
CA SER A 250 -18.49 9.52 -4.05
C SER A 250 -18.88 8.72 -2.81
N GLN A 251 -20.05 9.04 -2.26
CA GLN A 251 -20.67 8.20 -1.25
C GLN A 251 -21.24 6.94 -1.89
N SER A 252 -21.13 5.82 -1.21
CA SER A 252 -21.78 4.57 -1.60
C SER A 252 -22.47 3.93 -0.39
N THR A 253 -23.73 3.54 -0.56
CA THR A 253 -24.44 2.76 0.45
C THR A 253 -24.00 1.30 0.32
N ILE A 254 -23.40 0.77 1.39
CA ILE A 254 -22.95 -0.63 1.46
C ILE A 254 -24.09 -1.49 2.03
N ILE A 255 -24.71 -1.04 3.12
CA ILE A 255 -25.83 -1.72 3.78
C ILE A 255 -26.98 -0.73 3.87
N SER A 256 -28.18 -1.17 3.47
CA SER A 256 -29.43 -0.48 3.73
C SER A 256 -30.46 -1.53 4.09
N GLU A 257 -30.60 -1.79 5.38
CA GLU A 257 -31.50 -2.81 5.91
C GLU A 257 -32.64 -2.13 6.70
N LEU A 258 -33.86 -2.36 6.27
CA LEU A 258 -35.07 -1.79 6.89
C LEU A 258 -35.76 -2.78 7.80
N PHE A 259 -35.31 -4.02 7.87
CA PHE A 259 -35.94 -5.11 8.63
C PHE A 259 -37.47 -5.22 8.37
N ASN A 260 -37.86 -5.11 7.11
CA ASN A 260 -39.24 -5.17 6.67
C ASN A 260 -39.64 -6.52 6.01
N GLU A 261 -38.73 -7.44 5.92
CA GLU A 261 -38.95 -8.82 5.48
C GLU A 261 -39.58 -9.64 6.61
N PRO A 262 -40.25 -10.76 6.34
CA PRO A 262 -40.86 -11.58 7.38
C PRO A 262 -39.88 -12.26 8.33
N GLU A 263 -38.64 -12.47 7.89
CA GLU A 263 -37.57 -13.15 8.65
C GLU A 263 -36.20 -12.51 8.36
N ILE A 264 -35.26 -12.68 9.29
CA ILE A 264 -33.87 -12.24 9.10
C ILE A 264 -33.24 -13.10 8.02
N LYS A 265 -32.59 -12.49 7.03
CA LYS A 265 -31.90 -13.19 5.95
C LYS A 265 -30.59 -13.79 6.48
N GLU A 266 -30.61 -15.08 6.85
CA GLU A 266 -29.43 -15.79 7.36
C GLU A 266 -28.26 -15.88 6.36
N THR A 267 -28.51 -15.66 5.07
CA THR A 267 -27.45 -15.60 4.05
C THR A 267 -26.64 -14.29 4.06
N VAL A 268 -27.13 -13.29 4.75
CA VAL A 268 -26.57 -11.92 4.82
C VAL A 268 -26.20 -11.56 6.25
N TRP A 269 -27.03 -11.98 7.20
CA TRP A 269 -26.87 -11.71 8.63
C TRP A 269 -26.55 -13.01 9.38
N GLY A 270 -25.45 -13.05 10.07
CA GLY A 270 -25.14 -14.12 11.01
C GLY A 270 -25.79 -13.85 12.35
N ASP A 271 -26.59 -14.80 12.82
CA ASP A 271 -27.15 -14.81 14.17
C ASP A 271 -26.36 -15.84 15.01
N ALA A 272 -25.50 -15.35 15.86
CA ALA A 272 -24.79 -16.18 16.82
C ALA A 272 -25.59 -16.22 18.14
N GLY A 273 -26.32 -17.28 18.40
CA GLY A 273 -27.05 -17.45 19.66
C GLY A 273 -28.39 -18.17 19.56
N GLY A 274 -28.80 -18.51 18.36
CA GLY A 274 -30.03 -19.32 18.11
C GLY A 274 -31.32 -18.50 17.96
N SER A 275 -32.31 -19.15 17.36
CA SER A 275 -33.60 -18.55 16.99
C SER A 275 -34.39 -18.03 18.18
N GLY A 276 -34.77 -16.75 18.08
CA GLY A 276 -35.73 -16.12 19.01
C GLY A 276 -35.22 -14.88 19.75
N TYR A 277 -33.93 -14.57 19.70
CA TYR A 277 -33.40 -13.34 20.31
C TYR A 277 -33.66 -12.12 19.45
N PHE A 278 -33.66 -12.30 18.15
CA PHE A 278 -33.96 -11.29 17.16
C PHE A 278 -35.15 -11.72 16.31
N THR A 279 -36.15 -10.89 16.23
CA THR A 279 -37.32 -11.14 15.39
C THR A 279 -37.68 -9.88 14.60
N ILE A 280 -38.28 -10.05 13.42
CA ILE A 280 -38.78 -8.92 12.65
C ILE A 280 -40.25 -8.71 12.99
N GLY A 281 -40.62 -7.49 13.37
CA GLY A 281 -41.95 -7.06 13.69
C GLY A 281 -42.41 -5.84 12.90
N ALA A 282 -43.59 -5.32 13.16
CA ALA A 282 -44.13 -4.15 12.47
C ALA A 282 -43.30 -2.86 12.63
N GLY A 283 -42.37 -2.81 13.57
CA GLY A 283 -41.50 -1.69 13.84
C GLY A 283 -40.02 -1.89 13.41
N GLY A 284 -39.71 -2.95 12.68
CA GLY A 284 -38.34 -3.33 12.31
C GLY A 284 -37.80 -4.51 13.12
N LEU A 285 -36.52 -4.54 13.39
CA LEU A 285 -35.86 -5.55 14.23
C LEU A 285 -36.32 -5.40 15.68
N THR A 286 -36.77 -6.49 16.30
CA THR A 286 -37.10 -6.56 17.71
C THR A 286 -36.02 -7.38 18.44
N MET A 287 -35.50 -6.79 19.51
CA MET A 287 -34.51 -7.42 20.41
C MET A 287 -35.27 -7.91 21.64
N ASN A 288 -35.32 -9.22 21.85
CA ASN A 288 -36.19 -9.84 22.86
C ASN A 288 -35.53 -10.06 24.22
N GLY A 289 -34.27 -9.73 24.35
CA GLY A 289 -33.50 -10.05 25.53
C GLY A 289 -33.25 -11.55 25.66
N GLY A 290 -32.09 -11.97 26.06
CA GLY A 290 -31.78 -13.38 26.26
C GLY A 290 -30.84 -13.55 27.43
N ASN A 291 -31.19 -14.44 28.36
CA ASN A 291 -30.22 -15.03 29.26
C ASN A 291 -29.54 -16.16 28.47
N GLY A 292 -28.63 -15.80 27.58
CA GLY A 292 -27.80 -16.79 26.90
C GLY A 292 -27.07 -17.62 27.93
N ILE A 293 -27.35 -18.92 27.94
CA ILE A 293 -26.73 -19.85 28.87
C ILE A 293 -25.25 -20.06 28.49
N ASP A 294 -24.85 -19.76 27.26
CA ASP A 294 -23.54 -20.06 26.72
C ASP A 294 -22.83 -18.91 25.96
N GLY A 295 -23.18 -17.65 26.18
CA GLY A 295 -22.44 -16.57 25.55
C GLY A 295 -23.28 -15.42 25.01
N GLU A 296 -22.62 -14.54 24.26
CA GLU A 296 -23.22 -13.34 23.69
C GLU A 296 -24.05 -13.69 22.44
N THR A 297 -25.23 -13.14 22.34
CA THR A 297 -25.98 -13.13 21.09
C THR A 297 -25.49 -11.97 20.23
N LEU A 298 -25.23 -12.22 18.97
CA LEU A 298 -24.68 -11.24 18.05
C LEU A 298 -25.41 -11.35 16.71
N LEU A 299 -25.94 -10.21 16.24
CA LEU A 299 -26.42 -10.07 14.86
C LEU A 299 -25.33 -9.31 14.08
N GLY A 300 -24.66 -9.98 13.17
CA GLY A 300 -23.57 -9.40 12.41
C GLY A 300 -23.74 -9.54 10.91
N TRP A 301 -23.33 -8.55 10.16
CA TRP A 301 -23.20 -8.63 8.71
C TRP A 301 -22.07 -9.59 8.34
N LEU A 302 -22.38 -10.63 7.55
CA LEU A 302 -21.44 -11.73 7.27
C LEU A 302 -20.27 -11.32 6.37
N ASP A 303 -20.52 -10.38 5.45
CA ASP A 303 -19.46 -9.92 4.58
C ASP A 303 -18.55 -8.90 5.31
N PRO A 304 -17.26 -9.14 5.36
CA PRO A 304 -16.33 -8.18 5.94
C PRO A 304 -16.23 -6.92 5.10
N ILE A 305 -16.05 -5.78 5.76
CA ILE A 305 -15.99 -4.47 5.17
C ILE A 305 -14.56 -3.94 5.25
N GLU A 306 -14.01 -3.51 4.13
CA GLU A 306 -12.72 -2.81 4.12
C GLU A 306 -12.86 -1.42 4.74
N LEU A 307 -12.00 -1.12 5.72
CA LEU A 307 -11.90 0.20 6.34
C LEU A 307 -11.10 1.17 5.45
N GLY A 308 -11.54 1.37 4.22
CA GLY A 308 -10.93 2.33 3.30
C GLY A 308 -11.69 3.65 3.26
N GLY A 309 -11.09 4.74 3.74
CA GLY A 309 -11.77 6.03 3.76
C GLY A 309 -12.59 6.28 5.03
N THR A 310 -13.82 6.72 4.90
CA THR A 310 -14.71 7.00 6.05
C THR A 310 -15.99 6.18 5.94
N LEU A 311 -16.23 5.34 6.93
CA LEU A 311 -17.47 4.58 7.06
C LEU A 311 -18.39 5.23 8.11
N LEU A 312 -19.66 5.36 7.78
CA LEU A 312 -20.71 5.81 8.68
C LEU A 312 -21.74 4.69 8.88
N LEU A 313 -21.80 4.15 10.09
CA LEU A 313 -22.83 3.23 10.52
C LEU A 313 -23.93 4.02 11.25
N GLU A 314 -25.17 3.86 10.82
CA GLU A 314 -26.35 4.43 11.45
C GLU A 314 -27.31 3.33 11.87
N ALA A 315 -27.65 3.28 13.15
CA ALA A 315 -28.79 2.52 13.67
C ALA A 315 -29.93 3.48 13.93
N VAL A 316 -31.01 3.32 13.18
CA VAL A 316 -32.13 4.29 13.13
C VAL A 316 -33.35 3.77 13.88
N GLY A 317 -34.02 4.65 14.64
CA GLY A 317 -35.22 4.32 15.36
C GLY A 317 -34.99 3.34 16.50
N VAL A 318 -33.87 3.44 17.17
CA VAL A 318 -33.51 2.57 18.30
C VAL A 318 -34.34 2.95 19.53
N THR A 319 -34.97 1.96 20.15
CA THR A 319 -35.57 2.07 21.48
C THR A 319 -34.95 1.00 22.38
N LEU A 320 -34.69 1.32 23.63
CA LEU A 320 -34.16 0.37 24.61
C LEU A 320 -34.98 0.41 25.91
N ALA A 321 -35.41 -0.77 26.35
CA ALA A 321 -36.10 -0.90 27.62
C ALA A 321 -35.12 -0.79 28.80
N PRO A 322 -35.58 -0.35 29.98
CA PRO A 322 -34.77 -0.36 31.20
C PRO A 322 -34.20 -1.75 31.48
N GLY A 323 -32.94 -1.79 31.89
CA GLY A 323 -32.23 -3.05 32.14
C GLY A 323 -31.48 -3.63 30.93
N SER A 324 -31.57 -3.02 29.75
CA SER A 324 -30.83 -3.44 28.57
C SER A 324 -29.33 -3.32 28.76
N THR A 325 -28.61 -4.37 28.36
CA THR A 325 -27.13 -4.41 28.36
C THR A 325 -26.61 -5.05 27.07
N GLY A 326 -25.64 -4.44 26.42
CA GLY A 326 -25.04 -4.93 25.18
C GLY A 326 -24.57 -3.80 24.26
N ILE A 327 -23.92 -4.14 23.14
CA ILE A 327 -23.48 -3.14 22.18
C ILE A 327 -24.56 -2.94 21.12
N VAL A 328 -24.86 -1.69 20.83
CA VAL A 328 -25.78 -1.25 19.78
C VAL A 328 -25.01 -0.38 18.81
N ALA A 329 -25.02 -0.75 17.55
CA ALA A 329 -24.26 -0.13 16.48
C ALA A 329 -22.74 -0.15 16.71
N GLY A 330 -22.05 -1.10 16.11
CA GLY A 330 -20.62 -1.22 16.26
C GLY A 330 -19.89 -1.81 15.06
N PHE A 331 -18.61 -1.48 14.98
CA PHE A 331 -17.62 -2.12 14.10
C PHE A 331 -16.77 -3.07 14.95
N PHE A 332 -16.56 -4.28 14.44
CA PHE A 332 -15.87 -5.35 15.14
C PHE A 332 -14.72 -5.92 14.32
N SER A 333 -13.65 -6.33 14.98
CA SER A 333 -12.55 -7.05 14.32
C SER A 333 -12.86 -8.54 14.08
N SER A 334 -13.86 -9.07 14.76
CA SER A 334 -14.33 -10.46 14.61
C SER A 334 -15.76 -10.57 15.12
N LEU A 335 -16.54 -11.47 14.54
CA LEU A 335 -17.92 -11.77 14.96
C LEU A 335 -18.01 -12.75 16.16
N LEU A 336 -16.95 -12.93 16.93
CA LEU A 336 -16.91 -13.94 17.99
C LEU A 336 -17.41 -13.42 19.35
N THR A 337 -17.03 -12.21 19.74
CA THR A 337 -17.36 -11.65 21.07
C THR A 337 -17.47 -10.14 21.06
N ALA A 338 -18.16 -9.55 22.05
CA ALA A 338 -18.25 -8.10 22.23
C ALA A 338 -16.88 -7.46 22.57
N ALA A 339 -15.93 -8.22 23.10
CA ALA A 339 -14.57 -7.76 23.34
C ALA A 339 -13.82 -7.36 22.07
N ASN A 340 -14.27 -7.84 20.90
CA ASN A 340 -13.72 -7.50 19.59
C ASN A 340 -14.27 -6.19 19.01
N CYS A 341 -15.04 -5.42 19.77
CA CYS A 341 -15.57 -4.14 19.35
C CYS A 341 -14.45 -3.13 19.10
N ILE A 342 -14.32 -2.66 17.88
CA ILE A 342 -13.38 -1.59 17.49
C ILE A 342 -13.95 -0.24 17.89
N ALA A 343 -15.21 0.00 17.56
CA ALA A 343 -15.95 1.23 17.84
C ALA A 343 -17.44 0.91 17.95
N GLY A 344 -18.10 1.32 19.01
CA GLY A 344 -19.53 1.07 19.19
C GLY A 344 -20.10 1.72 20.44
N LEU A 345 -21.41 1.66 20.57
CA LEU A 345 -22.15 2.21 21.72
C LEU A 345 -22.68 1.06 22.57
N GLN A 346 -22.24 0.97 23.81
CA GLN A 346 -22.69 -0.05 24.76
C GLN A 346 -23.82 0.46 25.65
N ALA A 347 -24.95 -0.20 25.61
CA ALA A 347 -26.00 -0.01 26.59
C ALA A 347 -25.62 -0.66 27.93
N THR A 348 -25.77 0.09 29.00
CA THR A 348 -25.54 -0.37 30.38
C THR A 348 -26.75 -0.03 31.24
N ALA A 349 -27.21 -1.01 32.02
CA ALA A 349 -28.31 -0.83 32.92
C ALA A 349 -27.91 0.04 34.13
N GLN A 350 -28.63 1.11 34.38
CA GLN A 350 -28.47 1.86 35.66
C GLN A 350 -29.34 1.26 36.74
N GLN A 351 -28.70 0.78 37.82
CA GLN A 351 -29.48 0.24 38.94
C GLN A 351 -30.39 1.30 39.56
N GLY A 352 -31.70 1.02 39.60
CA GLY A 352 -32.67 1.80 40.33
C GLY A 352 -33.27 3.02 39.60
N SER A 353 -32.80 3.37 38.39
CA SER A 353 -33.25 4.61 37.72
C SER A 353 -34.30 4.39 36.60
N GLY A 354 -34.51 3.17 36.16
CA GLY A 354 -35.36 2.90 34.98
C GLY A 354 -34.85 3.49 33.66
N THR A 355 -33.59 3.93 33.61
CA THR A 355 -32.92 4.51 32.45
C THR A 355 -31.81 3.58 31.93
N VAL A 356 -31.46 3.70 30.68
CA VAL A 356 -30.33 3.04 30.04
C VAL A 356 -29.30 4.08 29.72
N MET A 357 -28.03 3.75 29.97
CA MET A 357 -26.93 4.62 29.63
C MET A 357 -26.18 4.01 28.44
N LEU A 358 -25.91 4.81 27.40
CA LEU A 358 -25.03 4.46 26.31
C LEU A 358 -23.61 4.92 26.63
N GLN A 359 -22.68 3.97 26.70
CA GLN A 359 -21.27 4.20 26.90
C GLN A 359 -20.54 3.94 25.59
N PRO A 360 -19.83 4.94 25.03
CA PRO A 360 -18.94 4.70 23.90
C PRO A 360 -17.85 3.67 24.24
N ILE A 361 -17.61 2.73 23.33
CA ILE A 361 -16.55 1.72 23.42
C ILE A 361 -15.59 1.95 22.26
N VAL A 362 -14.30 2.04 22.57
CA VAL A 362 -13.22 2.15 21.59
C VAL A 362 -12.17 1.09 21.92
N GLN A 363 -11.88 0.23 20.95
CA GLN A 363 -10.93 -0.88 21.10
C GLN A 363 -11.20 -1.73 22.37
N GLY A 364 -12.47 -2.10 22.55
CA GLY A 364 -12.93 -2.91 23.67
C GLY A 364 -12.96 -2.20 25.03
N THR A 365 -12.63 -0.92 25.09
CA THR A 365 -12.59 -0.15 26.36
C THR A 365 -13.59 1.01 26.37
N PRO A 366 -14.22 1.30 27.52
CA PRO A 366 -15.07 2.50 27.68
C PRO A 366 -14.29 3.78 27.40
N ALA A 367 -14.88 4.68 26.61
CA ALA A 367 -14.29 5.94 26.20
C ALA A 367 -15.38 7.04 26.16
N GLY A 368 -14.96 8.30 26.07
CA GLY A 368 -15.88 9.43 25.89
C GLY A 368 -16.87 9.68 27.01
N THR A 369 -17.96 10.37 26.68
CA THR A 369 -19.02 10.80 27.62
C THR A 369 -20.25 9.90 27.49
N PRO A 370 -20.69 9.24 28.58
CA PRO A 370 -21.92 8.45 28.54
C PRO A 370 -23.16 9.32 28.26
N PHE A 371 -24.13 8.77 27.54
CA PHE A 371 -25.39 9.41 27.22
C PHE A 371 -26.55 8.62 27.84
N THR A 372 -27.44 9.31 28.58
CA THR A 372 -28.59 8.67 29.22
C THR A 372 -29.80 8.67 28.29
N LEU A 373 -30.34 7.47 27.99
CA LEU A 373 -31.51 7.29 27.16
C LEU A 373 -32.80 7.39 27.99
N ASN A 374 -33.81 8.03 27.39
CA ASN A 374 -35.19 7.95 27.87
C ASN A 374 -35.91 6.82 27.10
N ALA A 375 -36.42 5.81 27.82
CA ALA A 375 -37.08 4.65 27.20
C ALA A 375 -38.34 5.00 26.39
N ALA A 376 -38.90 6.18 26.58
CA ALA A 376 -40.07 6.65 25.82
C ALA A 376 -39.74 7.25 24.45
N ASN A 377 -38.45 7.52 24.19
CA ASN A 377 -38.01 8.21 22.98
C ASN A 377 -37.29 7.22 22.01
N GLN A 378 -37.18 7.65 20.76
CA GLN A 378 -36.43 6.95 19.73
C GLN A 378 -35.06 7.63 19.52
N TYR A 379 -34.10 6.87 19.09
CA TYR A 379 -32.73 7.36 18.88
C TYR A 379 -32.19 6.95 17.51
N THR A 380 -31.40 7.82 16.92
CA THR A 380 -30.45 7.44 15.85
C THR A 380 -29.05 7.46 16.41
N LEU A 381 -28.37 6.32 16.34
CA LEU A 381 -27.01 6.12 16.79
C LEU A 381 -26.10 6.13 15.59
N ARG A 382 -25.02 6.92 15.64
CA ARG A 382 -24.05 7.03 14.56
C ARG A 382 -22.67 6.68 15.06
N VAL A 383 -22.00 5.79 14.35
CA VAL A 383 -20.60 5.46 14.57
C VAL A 383 -19.85 5.71 13.26
N ARG A 384 -18.94 6.67 13.29
CA ARG A 384 -18.09 7.01 12.16
C ARG A 384 -16.68 6.56 12.42
N VAL A 385 -16.12 5.78 11.50
CA VAL A 385 -14.73 5.31 11.55
C VAL A 385 -14.02 5.84 10.31
N HIS A 386 -12.93 6.53 10.53
CA HIS A 386 -12.08 7.09 9.48
C HIS A 386 -10.69 6.47 9.55
N CYS A 387 -10.26 5.82 8.45
CA CYS A 387 -8.95 5.22 8.30
C CYS A 387 -8.31 5.69 6.99
N PRO A 388 -7.45 6.70 7.02
CA PRO A 388 -6.88 7.28 5.80
C PRO A 388 -5.96 6.32 5.04
N GLU A 389 -5.31 5.38 5.72
CA GLU A 389 -4.31 4.48 5.14
C GLU A 389 -4.77 3.03 4.98
N CYS A 390 -5.96 2.69 5.42
CA CYS A 390 -6.44 1.29 5.44
C CYS A 390 -6.65 0.67 4.05
N HIS A 391 -6.73 1.46 2.98
CA HIS A 391 -6.88 0.98 1.60
C HIS A 391 -5.64 0.25 1.04
N ARG A 392 -4.54 0.17 1.80
CA ARG A 392 -3.26 -0.44 1.41
C ARG A 392 -3.06 -1.82 1.99
N MET A 393 -4.07 -2.34 2.64
CA MET A 393 -3.92 -3.59 3.37
C MET A 393 -4.02 -4.79 2.47
N GLY A 394 -3.09 -5.71 2.67
CA GLY A 394 -2.89 -6.93 1.92
C GLY A 394 -4.03 -7.93 2.00
N ALA A 395 -3.90 -8.99 1.22
CA ALA A 395 -4.87 -10.06 1.11
C ALA A 395 -5.34 -10.58 2.48
N VAL A 396 -6.66 -10.65 2.61
CA VAL A 396 -7.30 -11.13 3.84
C VAL A 396 -7.51 -12.62 3.73
N TYR A 397 -6.99 -13.34 4.69
CA TYR A 397 -7.29 -14.76 4.85
C TYR A 397 -8.54 -14.92 5.72
N TYR A 398 -9.59 -15.49 5.12
CA TYR A 398 -10.76 -15.92 5.86
C TYR A 398 -10.54 -17.35 6.36
N SER A 399 -10.71 -17.60 7.64
CA SER A 399 -10.85 -18.97 8.13
C SER A 399 -12.31 -19.24 8.49
N TYR A 400 -12.91 -20.17 7.79
CA TYR A 400 -14.18 -20.77 8.20
C TYR A 400 -13.89 -21.78 9.30
N GLY A 401 -14.39 -21.54 10.51
CA GLY A 401 -14.40 -22.54 11.57
C GLY A 401 -15.65 -23.45 11.44
N ASP A 402 -15.58 -24.65 12.03
CA ASP A 402 -16.71 -25.62 12.07
C ASP A 402 -18.00 -25.06 12.71
N SER A 403 -17.94 -23.91 13.34
CA SER A 403 -19.07 -23.19 13.95
C SER A 403 -19.73 -22.16 13.02
N GLY A 404 -19.28 -21.99 11.78
CA GLY A 404 -19.79 -20.98 10.86
C GLY A 404 -19.38 -19.55 11.19
N LEU A 405 -18.59 -19.34 12.22
CA LEU A 405 -18.11 -18.01 12.62
C LEU A 405 -16.84 -17.65 11.85
N ILE A 406 -16.83 -16.47 11.26
CA ILE A 406 -15.71 -15.94 10.47
C ILE A 406 -14.82 -15.11 11.38
N SER A 407 -13.56 -15.48 11.48
CA SER A 407 -12.54 -14.58 12.03
C SER A 407 -11.63 -14.07 10.91
N ALA A 408 -11.45 -12.77 10.85
CA ALA A 408 -10.43 -12.17 10.01
C ALA A 408 -9.09 -12.34 10.74
N GLY A 409 -8.36 -13.40 10.39
CA GLY A 409 -7.00 -13.63 10.87
C GLY A 409 -6.03 -13.04 9.85
N GLY A 410 -5.54 -11.87 10.07
CA GLY A 410 -4.49 -11.30 9.27
C GLY A 410 -3.80 -10.18 10.00
N GLY A 411 -2.51 -10.33 10.27
CA GLY A 411 -1.65 -9.24 10.66
C GLY A 411 -1.44 -8.31 9.46
N GLY A 412 -2.52 -7.69 8.96
CA GLY A 412 -2.40 -6.57 8.04
C GLY A 412 -1.82 -5.35 8.76
N PRO A 413 -1.22 -4.41 8.05
CA PRO A 413 -0.66 -3.23 8.67
C PRO A 413 -1.76 -2.46 9.41
N ILE A 414 -1.43 -2.06 10.60
CA ILE A 414 -2.24 -1.33 11.54
C ILE A 414 -2.06 0.14 11.21
N ALA A 415 -3.13 0.84 10.85
CA ALA A 415 -3.06 2.25 10.51
C ALA A 415 -3.74 3.12 11.58
N PRO A 416 -3.22 4.32 11.86
CA PRO A 416 -3.91 5.27 12.72
C PRO A 416 -5.22 5.72 12.07
N GLY A 417 -6.17 6.11 12.89
CA GLY A 417 -7.46 6.56 12.42
C GLY A 417 -8.19 7.42 13.44
N LYS A 418 -9.44 7.74 13.11
CA LYS A 418 -10.32 8.52 13.96
C LYS A 418 -11.68 7.84 14.10
N ILE A 419 -12.24 7.92 15.29
CA ILE A 419 -13.58 7.44 15.60
C ILE A 419 -14.41 8.60 16.15
N GLN A 420 -15.63 8.75 15.64
CA GLN A 420 -16.61 9.69 16.13
C GLN A 420 -17.93 8.97 16.36
N MET A 421 -18.56 9.23 17.53
CA MET A 421 -19.85 8.64 17.86
C MET A 421 -20.83 9.72 18.30
N GLU A 422 -22.04 9.63 17.77
CA GLU A 422 -23.12 10.60 18.02
C GLU A 422 -24.42 9.88 18.38
N VAL A 423 -25.18 10.51 19.25
CA VAL A 423 -26.54 10.09 19.64
C VAL A 423 -27.51 11.21 19.32
N GLN A 424 -28.55 10.93 18.54
CA GLN A 424 -29.61 11.86 18.24
C GLN A 424 -30.93 11.34 18.81
N GLU A 425 -31.56 12.12 19.68
CA GLU A 425 -32.82 11.80 20.29
C GLU A 425 -34.01 12.32 19.43
N PHE A 426 -35.09 11.55 19.38
CA PHE A 426 -36.33 11.91 18.73
C PHE A 426 -37.48 11.85 19.75
N VAL A 427 -38.07 13.00 20.02
CA VAL A 427 -39.20 13.13 20.90
C VAL A 427 -40.47 13.37 20.05
N ASN A 428 -41.43 12.45 20.10
CA ASN A 428 -42.64 12.50 19.28
C ASN A 428 -42.36 12.69 17.77
N GLY A 429 -41.27 12.05 17.28
CA GLY A 429 -40.86 12.12 15.88
C GLY A 429 -40.07 13.37 15.50
N VAL A 430 -39.81 14.29 16.41
CA VAL A 430 -39.00 15.49 16.18
C VAL A 430 -37.59 15.23 16.69
N GLY A 431 -36.61 15.31 15.80
CA GLY A 431 -35.19 15.10 16.13
C GLY A 431 -34.59 16.29 16.86
N ALA A 432 -33.92 15.99 17.98
CA ALA A 432 -33.08 16.96 18.66
C ALA A 432 -31.70 17.09 17.93
N THR A 433 -30.91 18.07 18.32
CA THR A 433 -29.51 18.19 17.85
C THR A 433 -28.73 16.93 18.25
N PRO A 434 -27.97 16.30 17.32
CA PRO A 434 -27.09 15.19 17.67
C PRO A 434 -26.08 15.60 18.73
N VAL A 435 -25.85 14.72 19.69
CA VAL A 435 -24.85 14.89 20.74
C VAL A 435 -23.65 14.00 20.43
N THR A 436 -22.47 14.59 20.27
CA THR A 436 -21.23 13.85 20.14
C THR A 436 -20.85 13.29 21.51
N VAL A 437 -20.81 11.97 21.61
CA VAL A 437 -20.45 11.25 22.87
C VAL A 437 -18.99 10.79 22.87
N TYR A 438 -18.39 10.67 21.69
CA TYR A 438 -16.97 10.41 21.51
C TYR A 438 -16.45 11.06 20.22
N ASP A 439 -15.25 11.63 20.28
CA ASP A 439 -14.49 12.12 19.14
C ASP A 439 -13.00 12.05 19.46
N GLY A 440 -12.27 11.10 18.84
CA GLY A 440 -10.88 10.88 19.19
C GLY A 440 -10.12 10.06 18.15
N GLY A 441 -8.79 10.27 18.14
CA GLY A 441 -7.87 9.47 17.36
C GLY A 441 -7.60 8.13 18.02
N VAL A 442 -7.27 7.13 17.20
CA VAL A 442 -6.80 5.81 17.62
C VAL A 442 -5.49 5.48 16.92
N THR A 443 -4.61 4.80 17.63
CA THR A 443 -3.27 4.49 17.12
C THR A 443 -3.28 3.38 16.07
N TYR A 444 -4.32 2.56 16.06
CA TYR A 444 -4.48 1.56 15.01
C TYR A 444 -5.95 1.23 14.75
N LEU A 445 -6.24 0.94 13.48
CA LEU A 445 -7.49 0.31 13.04
C LEU A 445 -7.11 -0.89 12.18
N PRO A 446 -7.85 -2.01 12.27
CA PRO A 446 -7.65 -3.13 11.35
C PRO A 446 -8.12 -2.73 9.96
N GLY A 447 -7.51 -3.29 8.89
CA GLY A 447 -7.92 -3.01 7.52
C GLY A 447 -9.30 -3.51 7.15
N ILE A 448 -9.81 -4.43 7.95
CA ILE A 448 -11.11 -5.05 7.76
C ILE A 448 -11.85 -5.09 9.07
N CYS A 449 -13.16 -4.86 8.97
CA CYS A 449 -14.08 -4.95 10.09
C CYS A 449 -15.38 -5.64 9.70
N PHE A 450 -16.14 -6.00 10.70
CA PHE A 450 -17.51 -6.48 10.58
C PHE A 450 -18.47 -5.45 11.17
N VAL A 451 -19.64 -5.32 10.55
CA VAL A 451 -20.71 -4.48 11.09
C VAL A 451 -21.61 -5.31 11.97
N VAL A 452 -21.78 -4.86 13.19
CA VAL A 452 -22.61 -5.51 14.21
C VAL A 452 -23.63 -4.48 14.71
N PRO A 453 -24.87 -4.52 14.22
CA PRO A 453 -25.94 -3.67 14.75
C PRO A 453 -26.27 -3.94 16.20
N VAL A 454 -26.17 -5.20 16.61
CA VAL A 454 -26.53 -5.63 17.96
C VAL A 454 -25.59 -6.76 18.41
N SER A 455 -24.97 -6.57 19.57
CA SER A 455 -24.26 -7.63 20.30
C SER A 455 -24.67 -7.56 21.77
N SER A 456 -25.28 -8.61 22.28
CA SER A 456 -26.04 -8.51 23.53
C SER A 456 -25.90 -9.71 24.43
N ILE A 457 -25.84 -9.42 25.73
CA ILE A 457 -26.21 -10.37 26.77
C ILE A 457 -27.70 -10.21 27.10
N ASN A 458 -28.23 -8.98 27.06
CA ASN A 458 -29.64 -8.70 27.40
C ASN A 458 -30.13 -7.36 26.85
N LEU A 459 -30.24 -7.22 25.52
CA LEU A 459 -30.87 -6.05 24.89
C LEU A 459 -32.36 -6.31 24.66
N ILE A 460 -33.21 -5.38 25.16
CA ILE A 460 -34.63 -5.42 24.96
C ILE A 460 -35.04 -4.08 24.31
N GLY A 461 -35.64 -4.16 23.12
CA GLY A 461 -36.01 -2.97 22.38
C GLY A 461 -36.26 -3.21 20.91
N THR A 462 -36.24 -2.14 20.14
CA THR A 462 -36.43 -2.19 18.68
C THR A 462 -35.41 -1.36 17.95
N MET A 463 -35.17 -1.70 16.69
CA MET A 463 -34.36 -0.95 15.74
C MET A 463 -35.03 -0.95 14.38
N ARG A 464 -35.31 0.22 13.84
CA ARG A 464 -36.08 0.36 12.59
C ARG A 464 -35.23 0.03 11.36
N ALA A 465 -33.99 0.49 11.33
CA ALA A 465 -33.11 0.29 10.19
C ALA A 465 -31.64 0.35 10.59
N VAL A 466 -30.81 -0.27 9.74
CA VAL A 466 -29.33 -0.16 9.78
C VAL A 466 -28.83 0.29 8.42
N ASN A 467 -28.07 1.35 8.40
CA ASN A 467 -27.41 1.85 7.20
C ASN A 467 -25.90 1.89 7.40
N LEU A 468 -25.15 1.39 6.45
CA LEU A 468 -23.71 1.59 6.34
C LEU A 468 -23.42 2.34 5.05
N THR A 469 -22.81 3.50 5.18
CA THR A 469 -22.43 4.34 4.05
C THR A 469 -20.93 4.55 4.05
N ASN A 470 -20.29 4.29 2.92
CA ASN A 470 -18.93 4.77 2.67
C ASN A 470 -19.04 6.22 2.22
N LEU A 471 -18.54 7.14 3.04
CA LEU A 471 -18.49 8.58 2.73
C LEU A 471 -17.35 8.93 1.76
N GLY A 472 -16.59 7.96 1.35
CA GLY A 472 -15.46 8.14 0.44
C GLY A 472 -14.33 8.94 1.05
N SER A 473 -13.67 9.74 0.22
CA SER A 473 -12.59 10.63 0.64
C SER A 473 -13.04 12.06 0.97
N GLY A 474 -14.34 12.29 1.09
CA GLY A 474 -14.86 13.62 1.46
C GLY A 474 -16.30 13.58 1.95
N TRP A 475 -16.63 14.51 2.84
CA TRP A 475 -17.99 14.73 3.33
C TRP A 475 -18.24 16.21 3.62
N VAL A 476 -19.48 16.58 3.69
CA VAL A 476 -19.92 17.94 3.96
C VAL A 476 -20.85 17.93 5.16
N VAL A 477 -20.52 18.68 6.19
CA VAL A 477 -21.38 18.90 7.36
C VAL A 477 -21.96 20.29 7.28
N SER A 478 -23.26 20.37 7.36
CA SER A 478 -24.01 21.62 7.41
C SER A 478 -24.55 21.88 8.79
N ALA A 479 -24.46 23.13 9.24
CA ALA A 479 -25.03 23.61 10.49
C ALA A 479 -25.91 24.85 10.20
N PRO A 480 -27.19 24.67 9.82
CA PRO A 480 -28.09 25.79 9.61
C PRO A 480 -28.33 26.57 10.91
N PRO A 481 -28.62 27.88 10.84
CA PRO A 481 -29.02 28.66 12.01
C PRO A 481 -30.22 28.03 12.71
N ASN A 482 -30.14 27.85 14.01
CA ASN A 482 -31.19 27.27 14.86
C ASN A 482 -31.61 25.83 14.53
N ALA A 483 -30.76 25.07 13.81
CA ALA A 483 -30.95 23.65 13.54
C ALA A 483 -29.70 22.88 13.90
N GLY A 484 -29.84 21.57 14.14
CA GLY A 484 -28.71 20.70 14.41
C GLY A 484 -27.84 20.52 13.17
N ALA A 485 -26.55 20.31 13.40
CA ALA A 485 -25.63 19.94 12.34
C ALA A 485 -25.98 18.56 11.76
N TYR A 486 -25.89 18.43 10.45
CA TYR A 486 -26.12 17.16 9.74
C TYR A 486 -25.13 16.98 8.60
N THR A 487 -24.88 15.73 8.23
CA THR A 487 -24.02 15.40 7.10
C THR A 487 -24.85 15.41 5.82
N ARG A 488 -24.45 16.26 4.85
CA ARG A 488 -25.07 16.32 3.53
C ARG A 488 -24.62 15.11 2.69
N ARG A 489 -25.50 14.66 1.80
CA ARG A 489 -25.16 13.65 0.80
C ARG A 489 -24.28 14.25 -0.30
N VAL A 490 -23.08 13.72 -0.45
CA VAL A 490 -22.16 14.07 -1.54
C VAL A 490 -22.25 13.01 -2.63
N GLY A 491 -22.45 13.39 -3.89
CA GLY A 491 -22.57 12.47 -5.00
C GLY A 491 -23.30 13.05 -6.20
N THR A 492 -23.91 12.19 -7.01
CA THR A 492 -24.67 12.56 -8.20
C THR A 492 -26.15 12.77 -7.90
N THR A 493 -26.86 13.47 -8.80
CA THR A 493 -28.32 13.64 -8.70
C THR A 493 -29.07 12.31 -8.76
N ALA A 494 -28.53 11.30 -9.44
CA ALA A 494 -29.11 9.96 -9.49
C ALA A 494 -29.08 9.25 -8.12
N GLU A 495 -28.14 9.63 -7.26
CA GLU A 495 -27.98 9.13 -5.89
C GLU A 495 -28.76 9.98 -4.86
N ALA A 496 -29.60 10.90 -5.34
CA ALA A 496 -30.30 11.89 -4.51
C ALA A 496 -29.34 12.71 -3.62
N ALA A 497 -28.15 13.01 -4.13
CA ALA A 497 -27.18 13.81 -3.42
C ALA A 497 -27.60 15.29 -3.36
N GLU A 498 -27.17 15.98 -2.32
CA GLU A 498 -27.43 17.40 -2.08
C GLU A 498 -26.33 18.30 -2.65
N CYS A 499 -25.14 17.77 -2.74
CA CYS A 499 -23.97 18.48 -3.25
C CYS A 499 -22.96 17.51 -3.89
N TYR A 500 -21.96 18.08 -4.57
CA TYR A 500 -20.95 17.34 -5.24
C TYR A 500 -19.58 18.05 -5.13
N LEU A 501 -18.55 17.26 -4.90
CA LEU A 501 -17.15 17.74 -4.89
C LEU A 501 -16.53 17.55 -6.26
N GLY A 502 -16.25 18.65 -6.96
CA GLY A 502 -15.76 18.64 -8.33
C GLY A 502 -14.22 18.52 -8.41
N ARG A 503 -13.72 17.85 -9.46
CA ARG A 503 -12.28 17.78 -9.78
C ARG A 503 -11.63 19.14 -10.00
N THR A 504 -12.43 20.15 -10.28
CA THR A 504 -11.97 21.54 -10.48
C THR A 504 -11.75 22.29 -9.17
N GLY A 505 -11.79 21.59 -8.02
CA GLY A 505 -11.64 22.22 -6.72
C GLY A 505 -12.87 23.07 -6.35
N LYS A 506 -14.07 22.54 -6.59
CA LYS A 506 -15.34 23.22 -6.21
C LYS A 506 -16.26 22.27 -5.48
N LEU A 507 -16.91 22.78 -4.44
CA LEU A 507 -18.11 22.21 -3.86
C LEU A 507 -19.32 22.86 -4.52
N THR A 508 -20.18 22.09 -5.16
CA THR A 508 -21.38 22.56 -5.85
C THR A 508 -22.63 21.97 -5.19
N PHE A 509 -23.59 22.82 -4.83
CA PHE A 509 -24.89 22.40 -4.29
C PHE A 509 -25.92 22.32 -5.41
N TYR A 510 -26.74 21.27 -5.36
CA TYR A 510 -27.84 21.09 -6.31
C TYR A 510 -29.03 22.01 -6.01
N THR A 511 -29.85 22.24 -7.03
CA THR A 511 -31.07 23.05 -6.89
C THR A 511 -31.95 22.50 -5.78
N GLY A 512 -32.38 23.36 -4.86
CA GLY A 512 -33.17 22.99 -3.69
C GLY A 512 -32.36 22.59 -2.45
N CYS A 513 -31.03 22.47 -2.59
CA CYS A 513 -30.11 22.11 -1.49
C CYS A 513 -29.10 23.23 -1.17
N ILE A 514 -29.36 24.43 -1.69
CA ILE A 514 -28.49 25.61 -1.49
C ILE A 514 -28.44 25.97 0.00
N PRO A 515 -27.25 26.15 0.58
CA PRO A 515 -27.12 26.52 2.00
C PRO A 515 -27.81 27.83 2.31
N VAL A 516 -28.60 27.85 3.36
CA VAL A 516 -29.35 29.06 3.77
C VAL A 516 -28.40 30.11 4.33
N ALA A 517 -28.87 31.38 4.38
CA ALA A 517 -28.06 32.46 4.92
C ALA A 517 -27.69 32.20 6.40
N GLY A 518 -26.40 32.28 6.71
CA GLY A 518 -25.85 31.99 8.04
C GLY A 518 -25.59 30.50 8.33
N GLU A 519 -25.82 29.61 7.37
CA GLU A 519 -25.48 28.20 7.50
C GLU A 519 -23.97 27.98 7.43
N GLN A 520 -23.41 27.38 8.45
CA GLN A 520 -22.00 26.98 8.45
C GLN A 520 -21.85 25.64 7.71
N ILE A 521 -20.89 25.61 6.80
CA ILE A 521 -20.57 24.43 5.98
C ILE A 521 -19.14 24.02 6.28
N ALA A 522 -18.94 22.81 6.76
CA ALA A 522 -17.61 22.21 6.93
C ALA A 522 -17.43 21.14 5.85
N VAL A 523 -16.47 21.35 4.97
CA VAL A 523 -16.11 20.41 3.89
C VAL A 523 -14.83 19.73 4.28
N SER A 524 -14.87 18.44 4.48
CA SER A 524 -13.69 17.62 4.73
C SER A 524 -13.44 16.72 3.53
N TYR A 525 -12.23 16.76 2.98
CA TYR A 525 -11.88 15.97 1.80
C TYR A 525 -10.38 15.67 1.77
N ARG A 526 -10.03 14.61 1.06
CA ARG A 526 -8.63 14.30 0.75
C ARG A 526 -8.18 15.12 -0.44
N THR A 527 -6.99 15.69 -0.33
CA THR A 527 -6.36 16.41 -1.44
C THR A 527 -5.53 15.46 -2.28
N VAL A 528 -5.27 15.87 -3.53
CA VAL A 528 -4.28 15.24 -4.38
C VAL A 528 -2.89 15.67 -3.92
N GLY A 529 -2.02 14.71 -3.71
CA GLY A 529 -0.60 14.94 -3.45
C GLY A 529 0.24 13.89 -4.12
N ARG A 530 1.50 14.18 -4.33
CA ARG A 530 2.43 13.19 -4.84
C ARG A 530 2.96 12.37 -3.68
N ALA A 531 3.01 11.04 -3.86
CA ALA A 531 3.65 10.16 -2.90
C ALA A 531 5.14 10.50 -2.82
N VAL A 532 5.65 10.79 -1.63
CA VAL A 532 7.05 11.15 -1.40
C VAL A 532 7.58 10.43 -0.17
N GLY A 533 8.77 9.86 -0.29
CA GLY A 533 9.50 9.29 0.82
C GLY A 533 10.95 9.75 0.83
N ARG A 534 11.50 9.98 2.00
CA ARG A 534 12.88 10.41 2.18
C ARG A 534 13.59 9.54 3.21
N ALA A 535 14.85 9.19 2.92
CA ALA A 535 15.75 8.52 3.85
C ALA A 535 17.07 9.28 3.93
N VAL A 536 17.58 9.48 5.14
CA VAL A 536 18.80 10.24 5.40
C VAL A 536 19.74 9.43 6.26
N ASN A 537 21.00 9.30 5.84
CA ASN A 537 22.06 8.70 6.65
C ASN A 537 22.96 9.78 7.25
N THR A 538 22.66 10.18 8.46
CA THR A 538 23.40 11.22 9.18
C THR A 538 24.84 10.80 9.50
N ALA A 539 25.10 9.51 9.72
CA ALA A 539 26.44 9.01 9.98
C ALA A 539 27.33 9.14 8.75
N SER A 540 26.81 8.82 7.54
CA SER A 540 27.52 9.02 6.28
C SER A 540 27.79 10.50 6.02
N GLN A 541 26.82 11.38 6.32
CA GLN A 541 26.99 12.83 6.18
C GLN A 541 28.10 13.34 7.10
N GLN A 542 28.11 12.92 8.37
CA GLN A 542 29.15 13.29 9.34
C GLN A 542 30.54 12.77 8.93
N ALA A 543 30.63 11.56 8.42
CA ALA A 543 31.88 11.00 7.92
C ALA A 543 32.48 11.84 6.79
N LEU A 544 31.65 12.35 5.88
CA LEU A 544 32.07 13.26 4.81
C LEU A 544 32.61 14.59 5.32
N VAL A 545 31.97 15.18 6.31
CA VAL A 545 32.44 16.43 6.95
C VAL A 545 33.82 16.20 7.59
N GLN A 546 34.05 15.05 8.24
CA GLN A 546 35.34 14.68 8.81
C GLN A 546 36.45 14.51 7.76
N THR A 547 36.13 14.14 6.53
CA THR A 547 37.11 14.05 5.44
C THR A 547 37.41 15.41 4.77
N GLY A 548 36.88 16.51 5.29
CA GLY A 548 37.13 17.87 4.78
C GLY A 548 36.22 18.28 3.63
N CYS A 549 35.14 17.54 3.40
CA CYS A 549 34.11 17.97 2.46
C CYS A 549 33.42 19.24 2.98
N PRO A 550 33.40 20.35 2.24
CA PRO A 550 32.90 21.64 2.74
C PRO A 550 31.37 21.69 2.86
N SER A 551 30.67 20.72 2.33
CA SER A 551 29.22 20.57 2.48
C SER A 551 28.87 19.12 2.76
N VAL A 552 27.79 18.91 3.48
CA VAL A 552 27.17 17.61 3.61
C VAL A 552 26.77 17.20 2.19
N ALA A 553 27.50 16.25 1.60
CA ALA A 553 27.14 15.78 0.27
C ALA A 553 25.82 15.02 0.40
N ALA A 554 24.76 15.72 0.13
CA ALA A 554 23.44 15.13 -0.03
C ALA A 554 23.21 14.90 -1.51
N TRP A 555 22.96 13.67 -1.90
CA TRP A 555 22.33 13.44 -3.18
C TRP A 555 20.83 13.62 -2.94
N ILE A 556 20.25 14.67 -3.48
CA ILE A 556 18.81 14.88 -3.50
C ILE A 556 18.37 14.52 -4.90
N GLY A 557 17.68 13.41 -5.04
CA GLY A 557 17.20 12.95 -6.32
C GLY A 557 15.77 12.48 -6.24
N SER A 558 15.04 12.71 -7.32
CA SER A 558 13.75 12.09 -7.54
C SER A 558 13.98 10.74 -8.20
N VAL A 559 13.48 9.70 -7.57
CA VAL A 559 13.43 8.37 -8.15
C VAL A 559 11.98 8.12 -8.53
N THR A 560 11.70 8.03 -9.82
CA THR A 560 10.41 7.53 -10.29
C THR A 560 10.51 6.02 -10.37
N SER A 561 10.14 5.34 -9.32
CA SER A 561 9.95 3.90 -9.35
C SER A 561 8.49 3.61 -9.66
N PRO A 562 8.17 2.86 -10.71
CA PRO A 562 6.90 2.17 -10.72
C PRO A 562 7.02 1.05 -9.67
N PRO A 563 6.10 0.84 -8.84
CA PRO A 563 4.81 1.41 -8.59
C PRO A 563 4.65 1.98 -7.18
N ALA A 564 5.55 2.87 -6.77
CA ALA A 564 5.42 3.54 -5.48
C ALA A 564 4.13 4.38 -5.52
N ARG A 565 3.04 3.81 -5.01
CA ARG A 565 1.71 4.42 -5.04
C ARG A 565 1.45 5.30 -3.85
N CYS A 566 2.30 5.22 -2.85
CA CYS A 566 2.09 5.87 -1.60
C CYS A 566 3.39 6.27 -0.91
N SER A 567 3.29 7.23 -0.01
CA SER A 567 4.44 7.74 0.73
C SER A 567 5.15 6.67 1.57
N ALA A 568 4.44 5.62 2.03
CA ALA A 568 5.08 4.51 2.73
C ALA A 568 5.96 3.67 1.80
N ASP A 569 5.49 3.40 0.56
CA ASP A 569 6.28 2.69 -0.45
C ASP A 569 7.50 3.52 -0.86
N CYS A 570 7.30 4.82 -1.06
CA CYS A 570 8.39 5.75 -1.36
C CYS A 570 9.44 5.77 -0.25
N ARG A 571 9.01 5.76 1.01
CA ARG A 571 9.91 5.73 2.18
C ARG A 571 10.70 4.41 2.23
N SER A 572 10.04 3.28 2.02
CA SER A 572 10.70 1.97 1.96
C SER A 572 11.72 1.90 0.83
N ALA A 573 11.37 2.39 -0.36
CA ALA A 573 12.28 2.48 -1.50
C ALA A 573 13.46 3.42 -1.20
N ALA A 574 13.23 4.57 -0.59
CA ALA A 574 14.27 5.51 -0.21
C ALA A 574 15.26 4.89 0.80
N GLN A 575 14.77 4.13 1.78
CA GLN A 575 15.59 3.40 2.75
C GLN A 575 16.45 2.32 2.08
N VAL A 576 15.90 1.57 1.15
CA VAL A 576 16.65 0.55 0.40
C VAL A 576 17.78 1.19 -0.41
N ILE A 577 17.51 2.31 -1.09
CA ILE A 577 18.51 3.04 -1.87
C ILE A 577 19.59 3.63 -0.93
N GLU A 578 19.18 4.26 0.15
CA GLU A 578 20.08 4.86 1.14
C GLU A 578 21.02 3.78 1.71
N GLN A 579 20.51 2.63 2.15
CA GLN A 579 21.31 1.52 2.66
C GLN A 579 22.32 1.00 1.62
N ALA A 580 21.95 0.99 0.34
CA ALA A 580 22.84 0.55 -0.73
C ALA A 580 23.94 1.58 -1.06
N ALA A 581 23.64 2.86 -0.91
CA ALA A 581 24.42 3.96 -1.46
C ALA A 581 25.08 4.89 -0.43
N ALA A 582 24.79 4.72 0.87
CA ALA A 582 25.33 5.59 1.92
C ALA A 582 26.82 5.38 2.22
N SER A 583 27.41 4.26 1.81
CA SER A 583 28.84 4.04 1.93
C SER A 583 29.57 4.52 0.67
N ALA A 584 30.55 5.41 0.84
CA ALA A 584 31.38 5.90 -0.25
C ALA A 584 32.34 4.81 -0.73
N SER A 585 31.86 3.84 -1.50
CA SER A 585 32.69 2.91 -2.24
C SER A 585 32.83 3.36 -3.69
N ALA A 586 33.98 3.11 -4.29
CA ALA A 586 34.17 3.35 -5.72
C ALA A 586 33.16 2.49 -6.50
N HIS A 587 32.51 3.08 -7.50
CA HIS A 587 31.67 2.33 -8.42
C HIS A 587 32.54 1.72 -9.50
N TRP A 588 32.34 0.44 -9.70
CA TRP A 588 33.01 -0.33 -10.72
C TRP A 588 31.96 -0.85 -11.70
N SER A 589 32.25 -0.71 -12.97
CA SER A 589 31.53 -1.39 -14.04
C SER A 589 32.50 -1.93 -15.06
N GLY A 590 32.15 -3.08 -15.64
CA GLY A 590 33.05 -3.69 -16.60
C GLY A 590 32.59 -5.03 -17.10
N THR A 591 33.51 -5.70 -17.77
CA THR A 591 33.31 -7.06 -18.29
C THR A 591 34.50 -7.96 -17.92
N TYR A 592 34.21 -9.22 -17.67
CA TYR A 592 35.18 -10.26 -17.44
C TYR A 592 34.88 -11.44 -18.35
N LYS A 593 35.90 -11.95 -19.06
CA LYS A 593 35.84 -13.20 -19.84
C LYS A 593 36.52 -14.31 -19.09
N GLY A 594 35.79 -15.32 -18.71
CA GLY A 594 36.30 -16.46 -17.94
C GLY A 594 35.81 -17.77 -18.50
N ARG A 595 36.42 -18.86 -18.02
CA ARG A 595 36.00 -20.22 -18.34
C ARG A 595 35.10 -20.74 -17.22
N ARG A 596 34.15 -21.63 -17.55
CA ARG A 596 33.31 -22.30 -16.55
C ARG A 596 34.15 -22.91 -15.41
N THR A 597 35.31 -23.46 -15.74
CA THR A 597 36.25 -24.09 -14.80
C THR A 597 36.90 -23.13 -13.80
N SER A 598 36.86 -21.82 -14.09
CA SER A 598 37.36 -20.79 -13.16
C SER A 598 36.37 -20.50 -12.02
N PHE A 599 35.15 -21.05 -12.08
CA PHE A 599 34.11 -20.83 -11.10
C PHE A 599 33.69 -22.13 -10.43
N ALA A 600 33.46 -22.12 -9.13
CA ALA A 600 33.02 -23.27 -8.37
C ALA A 600 31.59 -23.73 -8.76
N SER A 601 30.74 -22.81 -9.17
CA SER A 601 29.38 -23.05 -9.64
C SER A 601 29.07 -22.25 -10.89
N ASP A 602 27.89 -22.49 -11.51
CA ASP A 602 27.41 -21.68 -12.63
C ASP A 602 27.18 -20.24 -12.19
N VAL A 603 27.50 -19.29 -13.07
CA VAL A 603 27.37 -17.85 -12.79
C VAL A 603 26.03 -17.31 -13.32
N TRP A 604 25.30 -16.62 -12.47
CA TRP A 604 24.03 -16.03 -12.81
C TRP A 604 24.00 -14.52 -12.56
N PRO A 605 23.19 -13.77 -13.32
CA PRO A 605 22.90 -12.40 -12.98
C PRO A 605 22.32 -12.29 -11.56
N GLY A 606 22.82 -11.33 -10.79
CA GLY A 606 22.53 -11.20 -9.36
C GLY A 606 23.57 -11.83 -8.43
N ASP A 607 24.43 -12.73 -8.90
CA ASP A 607 25.57 -13.21 -8.13
C ASP A 607 26.61 -12.07 -7.94
N ALA A 608 27.54 -12.24 -7.02
CA ALA A 608 28.67 -11.33 -6.83
C ALA A 608 29.96 -11.92 -7.40
N LEU A 609 30.78 -11.07 -8.01
CA LEU A 609 32.20 -11.36 -8.25
C LEU A 609 33.04 -10.63 -7.20
N LEU A 610 33.83 -11.35 -6.44
CA LEU A 610 34.84 -10.76 -5.57
C LEU A 610 36.18 -10.71 -6.36
N LEU A 611 36.43 -9.54 -6.93
CA LEU A 611 37.61 -9.32 -7.78
C LEU A 611 38.81 -8.88 -6.93
N ASN A 612 39.88 -9.65 -6.92
CA ASN A 612 41.13 -9.31 -6.28
C ASN A 612 42.27 -9.33 -7.29
N ALA A 613 42.59 -8.17 -7.84
CA ALA A 613 43.63 -7.96 -8.83
C ALA A 613 44.66 -6.91 -8.37
N PRO A 614 45.62 -7.26 -7.51
CA PRO A 614 46.63 -6.33 -6.98
C PRO A 614 47.44 -5.60 -8.06
N SER A 615 47.68 -6.22 -9.19
CA SER A 615 48.41 -5.61 -10.32
C SER A 615 47.71 -4.39 -10.92
N THR A 616 46.38 -4.34 -10.81
CA THR A 616 45.53 -3.25 -11.30
C THR A 616 44.94 -2.41 -10.18
N ASN A 617 45.38 -2.64 -8.93
CA ASN A 617 44.86 -2.01 -7.71
C ASN A 617 43.34 -2.15 -7.56
N LEU A 618 42.81 -3.29 -7.97
CA LEU A 618 41.40 -3.62 -7.85
C LEU A 618 41.17 -4.63 -6.74
N ASN A 619 40.39 -4.25 -5.74
CA ASN A 619 39.81 -5.14 -4.75
C ASN A 619 38.39 -4.70 -4.52
N ALA A 620 37.44 -5.36 -5.18
CA ALA A 620 36.06 -4.96 -5.17
C ALA A 620 35.10 -6.14 -5.28
N GLU A 621 33.99 -6.05 -4.56
CA GLU A 621 32.85 -6.91 -4.78
C GLU A 621 31.87 -6.20 -5.73
N VAL A 622 31.52 -6.87 -6.83
CA VAL A 622 30.68 -6.30 -7.89
C VAL A 622 29.54 -7.27 -8.23
N VAL A 623 28.40 -6.73 -8.64
CA VAL A 623 27.22 -7.52 -8.99
C VAL A 623 27.27 -7.90 -10.46
N VAL A 624 27.00 -9.15 -10.75
CA VAL A 624 26.82 -9.68 -12.11
C VAL A 624 25.51 -9.16 -12.68
N ARG A 625 25.58 -8.44 -13.81
CA ARG A 625 24.40 -7.85 -14.49
C ARG A 625 23.91 -8.71 -15.64
N ALA A 626 24.85 -9.21 -16.41
CA ALA A 626 24.56 -10.10 -17.52
C ALA A 626 25.65 -11.16 -17.64
N VAL A 627 25.25 -12.31 -18.11
CA VAL A 627 26.14 -13.43 -18.42
C VAL A 627 25.80 -13.94 -19.79
N LYS A 628 26.80 -13.94 -20.68
CA LYS A 628 26.73 -14.66 -21.96
C LYS A 628 27.54 -15.92 -21.84
N VAL A 629 26.88 -17.06 -21.94
CA VAL A 629 27.50 -18.39 -21.98
C VAL A 629 27.69 -18.75 -23.44
N ALA A 630 28.91 -19.07 -23.83
CA ALA A 630 29.24 -19.50 -25.18
C ALA A 630 29.85 -20.91 -25.18
N TYR A 631 29.35 -21.75 -26.08
CA TYR A 631 29.90 -23.10 -26.31
C TYR A 631 30.16 -23.30 -27.80
N CYS A 632 31.34 -23.82 -28.09
CA CYS A 632 31.76 -24.19 -29.44
C CYS A 632 32.13 -25.67 -29.51
N ALA A 633 31.50 -26.39 -30.44
CA ALA A 633 31.77 -27.82 -30.58
C ALA A 633 33.20 -28.15 -31.03
N SER A 634 33.93 -27.18 -31.62
CA SER A 634 35.37 -27.35 -31.95
C SER A 634 36.27 -27.40 -30.70
N CYS A 635 35.78 -26.93 -29.56
CA CYS A 635 36.46 -26.96 -28.26
C CYS A 635 35.46 -27.46 -27.19
N PRO A 636 35.12 -28.77 -27.19
CA PRO A 636 33.97 -29.30 -26.43
C PRO A 636 34.15 -29.18 -24.92
N ASP A 637 35.38 -29.05 -24.41
CA ASP A 637 35.66 -28.87 -22.99
C ASP A 637 35.61 -27.41 -22.54
N LEU A 638 35.33 -26.49 -23.48
CA LEU A 638 35.42 -25.07 -23.22
C LEU A 638 34.00 -24.43 -23.25
N VAL A 639 33.52 -24.16 -22.08
CA VAL A 639 32.37 -23.23 -21.89
C VAL A 639 32.91 -21.90 -21.42
N GLU A 640 32.70 -20.88 -22.22
CA GLU A 640 33.16 -19.51 -21.92
C GLU A 640 32.03 -18.66 -21.37
N TYR A 641 32.38 -17.83 -20.40
CA TYR A 641 31.51 -16.78 -19.87
C TYR A 641 32.04 -15.40 -20.27
N GLU A 642 31.17 -14.58 -20.78
CA GLU A 642 31.35 -13.13 -20.85
C GLU A 642 30.41 -12.49 -19.85
N ILE A 643 30.99 -11.97 -18.77
CA ILE A 643 30.23 -11.47 -17.60
C ILE A 643 30.29 -9.95 -17.60
N ALA A 644 29.16 -9.29 -17.70
CA ALA A 644 29.06 -7.87 -17.44
C ALA A 644 28.72 -7.66 -15.95
N PHE A 645 29.44 -6.77 -15.30
CA PHE A 645 29.25 -6.48 -13.89
C PHE A 645 29.21 -4.97 -13.60
N ALA A 646 28.50 -4.62 -12.55
CA ALA A 646 28.48 -3.27 -12.01
C ALA A 646 28.01 -3.30 -10.55
N ASN A 647 28.43 -2.32 -9.77
CA ASN A 647 27.93 -2.12 -8.42
C ASN A 647 27.21 -0.76 -8.25
N ASP A 648 26.68 -0.21 -9.33
CA ASP A 648 25.83 0.98 -9.28
C ASP A 648 24.46 0.60 -8.70
N TRP A 649 24.13 1.16 -7.56
CA TRP A 649 22.85 0.91 -6.89
C TRP A 649 21.62 1.31 -7.73
N ALA A 650 21.77 2.29 -8.63
CA ALA A 650 20.67 2.71 -9.49
C ALA A 650 20.36 1.65 -10.55
N ASP A 651 21.38 0.97 -11.06
CA ASP A 651 21.21 -0.16 -11.99
C ASP A 651 20.67 -1.39 -11.24
N ASP A 652 21.11 -1.62 -9.98
CA ASP A 652 20.61 -2.71 -9.13
C ASP A 652 19.10 -2.67 -8.93
N LEU A 653 18.56 -1.48 -8.83
CA LEU A 653 17.15 -1.26 -8.55
C LEU A 653 16.33 -1.01 -9.81
N ALA A 654 16.97 -0.99 -10.99
CA ALA A 654 16.34 -0.62 -12.27
C ALA A 654 15.54 0.70 -12.21
N ILE A 655 16.06 1.66 -11.45
CA ILE A 655 15.36 2.89 -11.09
C ILE A 655 15.87 4.05 -11.93
N LYS A 656 14.94 4.80 -12.53
CA LYS A 656 15.27 6.08 -13.17
C LYS A 656 15.48 7.14 -12.11
N THR A 657 16.67 7.73 -12.09
CA THR A 657 17.02 8.80 -11.16
C THR A 657 16.99 10.16 -11.84
N SER A 658 16.52 11.18 -11.14
CA SER A 658 16.60 12.58 -11.54
C SER A 658 17.29 13.37 -10.43
N ALA A 659 18.14 14.33 -10.79
CA ALA A 659 18.79 15.23 -9.83
C ALA A 659 17.83 16.28 -9.27
N THR A 660 16.66 16.43 -9.86
CA THR A 660 15.66 17.43 -9.46
C THR A 660 14.43 16.75 -8.92
N VAL A 661 13.98 17.17 -7.75
CA VAL A 661 12.67 16.82 -7.22
C VAL A 661 11.63 17.64 -7.98
N PRO A 662 10.53 17.04 -8.47
CA PRO A 662 9.46 17.78 -9.10
C PRO A 662 8.93 18.88 -8.18
N ALA A 663 8.62 20.06 -8.75
CA ALA A 663 8.16 21.22 -7.96
C ALA A 663 6.82 20.96 -7.25
N ASP A 664 6.03 20.02 -7.74
CA ASP A 664 4.76 19.55 -7.17
C ASP A 664 4.95 18.47 -6.07
N ALA A 665 6.17 17.96 -5.91
CA ALA A 665 6.45 17.01 -4.86
C ALA A 665 6.69 17.74 -3.54
N TRP A 666 5.83 17.50 -2.58
CA TRP A 666 6.02 17.95 -1.22
C TRP A 666 7.13 17.12 -0.58
N LEU A 667 8.25 17.77 -0.25
CA LEU A 667 9.31 17.09 0.50
C LEU A 667 8.94 17.12 1.98
N PRO A 668 8.66 15.97 2.61
CA PRO A 668 8.56 15.94 4.04
C PRO A 668 9.90 16.44 4.62
N ALA A 669 9.84 17.24 5.66
CA ALA A 669 11.02 17.59 6.44
C ALA A 669 11.80 16.30 6.77
N ALA A 670 13.12 16.39 6.87
CA ALA A 670 13.94 15.24 7.24
C ALA A 670 13.34 14.63 8.52
N ILE A 671 12.79 13.43 8.39
CA ILE A 671 12.18 12.73 9.50
C ILE A 671 13.34 12.20 10.34
N ALA A 672 13.77 12.99 11.31
CA ALA A 672 14.30 12.38 12.52
C ALA A 672 13.19 11.43 13.01
N PRO A 673 13.49 10.20 13.47
CA PRO A 673 12.47 9.32 14.01
C PRO A 673 11.72 10.09 15.07
N THR A 674 10.54 10.59 14.73
CA THR A 674 9.74 11.37 15.66
C THR A 674 9.15 10.38 16.64
N VAL A 675 9.59 10.48 17.87
CA VAL A 675 9.01 9.75 19.00
C VAL A 675 7.55 10.19 19.23
N LEU A 676 7.12 11.25 18.55
CA LEU A 676 5.81 11.87 18.71
C LEU A 676 4.89 11.49 17.55
N ALA A 677 3.68 11.04 17.87
CA ALA A 677 2.66 10.77 16.88
C ALA A 677 2.26 12.05 16.12
N ASN A 678 2.04 11.93 14.83
CA ASN A 678 1.56 13.05 14.01
C ASN A 678 0.09 13.37 14.31
N LEU A 679 -0.25 14.64 14.20
CA LEU A 679 -1.63 15.12 14.34
C LEU A 679 -2.32 15.04 12.97
N GLU A 680 -2.96 13.94 12.68
CA GLU A 680 -3.60 13.74 11.38
C GLU A 680 -4.99 14.34 11.28
N TRP A 681 -5.64 14.54 12.42
CA TRP A 681 -7.01 15.01 12.48
C TRP A 681 -7.21 16.09 13.54
N LEU A 682 -7.83 17.19 13.09
CA LEU A 682 -8.22 18.30 13.95
C LEU A 682 -9.73 18.50 13.86
N THR A 683 -10.41 18.55 15.00
CA THR A 683 -11.82 18.85 15.06
C THR A 683 -12.02 20.31 15.48
N VAL A 684 -12.69 21.10 14.65
CA VAL A 684 -13.14 22.43 15.08
C VAL A 684 -14.35 22.27 15.99
N THR A 685 -14.19 22.66 17.24
CA THR A 685 -15.25 22.56 18.27
C THR A 685 -16.03 23.85 18.45
N ALA A 686 -15.41 24.99 18.15
CA ALA A 686 -16.07 26.29 18.09
C ALA A 686 -15.41 27.18 17.04
N LEU A 687 -16.24 27.93 16.32
CA LEU A 687 -15.80 28.84 15.26
C LEU A 687 -16.70 30.06 15.25
N ASP A 688 -16.11 31.23 15.37
CA ASP A 688 -16.78 32.51 15.19
C ASP A 688 -15.98 33.43 14.23
N GLY A 689 -16.46 34.66 14.04
CA GLY A 689 -15.78 35.61 13.15
C GLY A 689 -14.42 36.07 13.64
N SER A 690 -14.03 35.77 14.87
CA SER A 690 -12.77 36.25 15.48
C SER A 690 -11.88 35.12 15.98
N THR A 691 -12.44 34.00 16.40
CA THR A 691 -11.69 32.90 17.04
C THR A 691 -12.02 31.53 16.47
N VAL A 692 -11.09 30.61 16.61
CA VAL A 692 -11.22 29.18 16.33
C VAL A 692 -10.82 28.38 17.54
N THR A 693 -11.64 27.40 17.90
CA THR A 693 -11.26 26.41 18.89
C THR A 693 -11.18 25.04 18.22
N VAL A 694 -10.02 24.38 18.35
CA VAL A 694 -9.77 23.06 17.83
C VAL A 694 -9.52 22.06 18.95
N ASN A 695 -9.93 20.82 18.74
CA ASN A 695 -9.53 19.69 19.56
C ASN A 695 -8.55 18.82 18.79
N THR A 696 -7.38 18.55 19.37
CA THR A 696 -6.32 17.74 18.75
C THR A 696 -6.58 16.24 18.88
N GLY A 697 -7.52 15.81 19.70
CA GLY A 697 -7.85 14.40 19.92
C GLY A 697 -6.78 13.60 20.69
N VAL A 698 -5.65 14.21 21.01
CA VAL A 698 -4.53 13.56 21.73
C VAL A 698 -4.06 14.40 22.91
N THR A 699 -3.45 13.74 23.88
CA THR A 699 -2.80 14.41 25.01
C THR A 699 -1.30 14.52 24.73
N PRO A 700 -0.68 15.70 24.87
CA PRO A 700 0.74 15.84 24.66
C PRO A 700 1.55 15.12 25.73
N PRO A 701 2.81 14.72 25.44
CA PRO A 701 3.71 14.15 26.44
C PRO A 701 3.91 15.08 27.64
N GLY A 702 4.30 14.53 28.80
CA GLY A 702 4.58 15.33 29.98
C GLY A 702 5.64 16.42 29.75
N GLY A 703 5.30 17.67 30.08
CA GLY A 703 6.13 18.84 29.79
C GLY A 703 6.08 19.36 28.34
N GLY A 704 5.33 18.69 27.48
CA GLY A 704 5.12 19.08 26.08
C GLY A 704 3.84 19.88 25.85
N GLY A 705 3.48 20.04 24.57
CA GLY A 705 2.30 20.80 24.15
C GLY A 705 2.12 20.81 22.64
N PHE A 706 1.36 21.79 22.19
CA PHE A 706 1.03 22.01 20.79
C PHE A 706 1.45 23.40 20.34
N GLU A 707 1.92 23.52 19.11
CA GLU A 707 2.14 24.78 18.43
C GLU A 707 1.14 24.94 17.29
N ILE A 708 0.42 26.07 17.28
CA ILE A 708 -0.40 26.48 16.16
C ILE A 708 0.36 27.54 15.38
N ARG A 709 0.50 27.32 14.08
CA ARG A 709 1.21 28.19 13.18
C ARG A 709 0.35 28.59 12.01
N ARG A 710 0.57 29.77 11.44
CA ARG A 710 -0.21 30.33 10.34
C ARG A 710 0.69 30.63 9.15
N ARG A 711 0.23 30.33 7.96
CA ARG A 711 0.80 30.80 6.71
C ARG A 711 -0.25 30.77 5.60
N ASP A 712 -0.19 31.76 4.71
CA ASP A 712 -1.19 31.93 3.65
C ASP A 712 -0.94 31.02 2.44
N PHE A 713 0.23 30.38 2.36
CA PHE A 713 0.63 29.45 1.30
C PHE A 713 1.41 28.26 1.89
N ALA A 714 1.57 27.21 1.10
CA ALA A 714 2.37 26.05 1.48
C ALA A 714 3.83 26.48 1.74
N PHE A 715 4.50 25.83 2.69
CA PHE A 715 5.88 26.14 3.07
C PHE A 715 6.80 24.93 2.81
N MET A 716 8.06 25.25 2.56
CA MET A 716 9.08 24.24 2.35
C MET A 716 9.51 23.60 3.67
N PRO A 717 9.95 22.32 3.65
CA PRO A 717 10.57 21.71 4.82
C PRO A 717 11.73 22.56 5.36
N GLY A 718 11.74 22.75 6.68
CA GLY A 718 12.74 23.59 7.35
C GLY A 718 12.36 25.07 7.49
N GLU A 719 11.29 25.52 6.86
CA GLU A 719 10.70 26.83 7.13
C GLU A 719 9.60 26.68 8.20
N ASP A 720 9.67 27.50 9.23
CA ASP A 720 8.61 27.56 10.25
C ASP A 720 7.60 28.67 9.89
N PRO A 721 6.30 28.31 9.71
CA PRO A 721 5.24 29.31 9.61
C PRO A 721 5.17 30.20 10.86
N THR A 722 4.48 31.33 10.77
CA THR A 722 4.34 32.25 11.91
C THR A 722 3.64 31.57 13.09
N LEU A 723 4.26 31.61 14.26
CA LEU A 723 3.67 31.06 15.49
C LEU A 723 2.46 31.91 15.92
N VAL A 724 1.33 31.24 16.11
CA VAL A 724 0.07 31.85 16.60
C VAL A 724 -0.14 31.58 18.09
N LEU A 725 0.03 30.32 18.49
CA LEU A 725 -0.23 29.90 19.87
C LEU A 725 0.68 28.71 20.25
N ARG A 726 1.10 28.67 21.52
CA ARG A 726 1.55 27.45 22.21
C ARG A 726 0.61 27.15 23.35
N GLY A 727 0.19 25.88 23.47
CA GLY A 727 -0.69 25.41 24.53
C GLY A 727 -0.42 23.97 24.90
N SER A 728 -0.70 23.61 26.17
CA SER A 728 -0.50 22.25 26.69
C SER A 728 -1.79 21.43 26.77
N GLN A 729 -2.93 22.05 26.47
CA GLN A 729 -4.25 21.39 26.55
C GLN A 729 -4.67 20.88 25.15
N PRO A 730 -5.43 19.77 25.06
CA PRO A 730 -5.95 19.27 23.80
C PRO A 730 -6.90 20.24 23.08
N ASN A 731 -7.61 21.07 23.84
CA ASN A 731 -8.45 22.12 23.28
C ASN A 731 -7.69 23.44 23.22
N LEU A 732 -7.55 23.97 22.01
CA LEU A 732 -6.77 25.17 21.72
C LEU A 732 -7.66 26.21 21.07
N THR A 733 -7.76 27.41 21.67
CA THR A 733 -8.48 28.56 21.10
C THR A 733 -7.48 29.61 20.66
N PHE A 734 -7.58 30.07 19.42
CA PHE A 734 -6.69 31.06 18.84
C PHE A 734 -7.44 32.05 17.94
N SER A 735 -6.84 33.22 17.71
CA SER A 735 -7.45 34.29 16.94
C SER A 735 -7.28 34.07 15.44
N ARG A 736 -8.31 34.46 14.69
CA ARG A 736 -8.29 34.63 13.25
C ARG A 736 -7.68 35.97 12.86
N VAL A 737 -7.13 36.04 11.66
CA VAL A 737 -6.43 37.25 11.18
C VAL A 737 -7.00 37.76 9.86
N SER A 738 -7.58 36.86 9.04
CA SER A 738 -8.14 37.21 7.74
C SER A 738 -9.43 36.44 7.46
N ALA A 739 -10.18 36.88 6.43
CA ALA A 739 -11.37 36.15 5.98
C ALA A 739 -11.05 34.75 5.42
N SER A 740 -9.81 34.53 5.00
CA SER A 740 -9.31 33.22 4.58
C SER A 740 -8.01 32.94 5.30
N ASP A 741 -8.06 32.08 6.31
CA ASP A 741 -6.90 31.73 7.14
C ASP A 741 -6.50 30.27 6.90
N ARG A 742 -5.18 30.02 6.97
CA ARG A 742 -4.58 28.68 6.87
C ARG A 742 -3.72 28.42 8.11
N PHE A 743 -4.10 27.46 8.92
CA PHE A 743 -3.41 27.09 10.15
C PHE A 743 -2.83 25.69 10.08
N TYR A 744 -1.69 25.49 10.77
CA TYR A 744 -1.00 24.21 10.90
C TYR A 744 -0.71 23.95 12.36
N ILE A 745 -0.82 22.71 12.81
CA ILE A 745 -0.58 22.33 14.21
C ILE A 745 0.44 21.21 14.25
N ARG A 746 1.38 21.30 15.21
CA ARG A 746 2.29 20.22 15.55
C ARG A 746 2.38 20.06 17.06
N MET A 747 2.75 18.87 17.50
CA MET A 747 2.98 18.54 18.89
C MET A 747 4.48 18.66 19.21
N TYR A 748 4.82 18.99 20.44
CA TYR A 748 6.19 18.98 20.96
C TYR A 748 6.26 18.30 22.33
N ASP A 749 7.43 17.76 22.68
CA ASP A 749 7.71 17.16 24.00
C ASP A 749 8.41 18.14 24.95
N GLY A 750 8.65 17.71 26.19
CA GLY A 750 9.32 18.52 27.22
C GLY A 750 10.85 18.52 27.12
N SER A 751 11.47 18.00 26.08
CA SER A 751 12.93 17.98 25.93
C SER A 751 13.50 19.38 25.60
N THR A 752 14.81 19.55 25.80
CA THR A 752 15.51 20.80 25.48
C THR A 752 16.74 20.51 24.60
N PRO A 753 16.70 20.84 23.30
CA PRO A 753 15.57 21.42 22.54
C PRO A 753 14.39 20.44 22.41
N PRO A 754 13.15 20.94 22.22
CA PRO A 754 11.99 20.08 22.07
C PRO A 754 12.07 19.24 20.78
N ASN A 755 11.63 17.97 20.86
CA ASN A 755 11.32 17.20 19.66
C ASN A 755 9.91 17.58 19.20
N TYR A 756 9.69 17.61 17.87
CA TYR A 756 8.43 17.98 17.27
C TYR A 756 7.84 16.82 16.46
N SER A 757 6.51 16.70 16.45
CA SER A 757 5.82 15.94 15.42
C SER A 757 5.90 16.66 14.07
N GLU A 758 5.52 15.99 12.98
CA GLU A 758 5.23 16.68 11.73
C GLU A 758 4.05 17.64 11.92
N PHE A 759 3.93 18.63 11.04
CA PHE A 759 2.76 19.48 11.01
C PHE A 759 1.52 18.68 10.56
N SER A 760 0.38 18.99 11.14
CA SER A 760 -0.91 18.53 10.63
C SER A 760 -1.12 19.04 9.20
N THR A 761 -2.13 18.47 8.52
CA THR A 761 -2.68 19.12 7.34
C THR A 761 -3.22 20.51 7.67
N ALA A 762 -3.27 21.35 6.65
CA ALA A 762 -3.78 22.70 6.82
C ALA A 762 -5.26 22.70 7.23
N LEU A 763 -5.59 23.48 8.24
CA LEU A 763 -6.96 23.86 8.57
C LEU A 763 -7.28 25.18 7.83
N PHE A 764 -8.21 25.13 6.88
CA PHE A 764 -8.64 26.30 6.12
C PHE A 764 -9.95 26.86 6.69
N ILE A 765 -10.02 28.15 6.87
CA ILE A 765 -11.22 28.84 7.34
C ILE A 765 -11.54 29.98 6.43
N ASN A 766 -12.65 29.90 5.71
CA ASN A 766 -13.14 30.86 4.74
C ASN A 766 -14.44 31.47 5.25
N LEU A 767 -14.32 32.27 6.28
CA LEU A 767 -15.47 32.99 6.92
C LEU A 767 -15.14 34.47 7.04
N PRO A 768 -16.11 35.39 6.87
CA PRO A 768 -15.90 36.80 7.17
C PRO A 768 -15.42 36.97 8.61
N LEU A 769 -14.51 37.92 8.82
CA LEU A 769 -14.17 38.36 10.17
C LEU A 769 -15.35 39.11 10.77
N SER A 770 -15.66 38.87 12.05
CA SER A 770 -16.58 39.72 12.77
C SER A 770 -15.96 41.11 12.93
N SER A 771 -16.66 42.12 12.49
CA SER A 771 -16.30 43.56 12.67
C SER A 771 -16.25 43.93 14.14
#